data_7ea4d4f663fc6a75ba13a081d7b3a1d1
#
_entry.id   7ea4d4f663fc6a75ba13a081d7b3a1d1
#
_cell.length_a   1.000
_cell.length_b   1.000
_cell.length_c   1.000
_cell.angle_alpha   90.00
_cell.angle_beta   90.00
_cell.angle_gamma   90.00
#
_symmetry.space_group_name_H-M   'P 1'
#
loop_
_entity.id
_entity.type
_entity.pdbx_description
1 polymer ?
#
loop_
_entity_poly.entity_id
_entity_poly.type
_entity_poly.pdbx_seq_one_letter_code
_entity_poly.pdbx_strand_id
1 'polypeptide(L)'
;MDIRPSLLSYIFAGSKKWRINYTFSELVLELDTKTVSLNPEQVLETHIQKGWIWSSLTLKTLNQNFQFKGMFNKQAEQLQAEIRNDAEFLRNKRNAEKIKENLKPYIHEYQAYIQQNIYLSYRLSNLFRSDLSQRSKALVEQFNNLIQRDSSFAFDPPLQNLFEQLRQFIKLPIEANYAIDAKNKRFVESELKAFQKFFDQVENTPLTDEQRISSIIFEDRNLLVAAAGSGKTSTIVGKVGYALLTGLYKPEEILVLAFNKNAGDELTERINFRLKDILAQFNTRVEALNFHKFGVRVIGKATGKSPSVSNDAGKPQSLLNKIIQQLIETDPDFQAKYLLFKTAYLRPPLSPFAFKTQSEWEKAHRRSFDRFKDGYETYQGEIVKSHGEKAIANWLYSQGVPYKYEMSYEYDTANENYRQYKPDFYLPEINLYLEHYALDQHGRPPAHFGQKYLDDMKWKSGIHQQYKTDLITTTFHKFITGSIFKKLEQELKSRGQVFKPRSLPEINEKAKSIYEYDANELYASFLSHYKSNQANITSLLAKPSLSQREILFLQLFSKVYQRYDQLLKNSKEYDFDDLLIESAQLINENRYKSPFKLIIVDEFQDTSQARARLILSLLKQVPEAKLFCVGDDWQAIYRFAGSDISIFTQFEKVFGYTKQTQLTQTFRSNQGIANVASGFIQKNKSQLQKVVNAVDKTTNKVIEISFLTRTQEIHEYLFKTIMEINNANTGSSKKKSIYILGRYKHHKPNLDNILPFLRNCSVEYKTIHSSKGLQADYVILLGLNTGGSAFPSEKEDDPLINLVLPQPETHAYAEERRLFYVALTRAKEKVFLIGERNSVFIEEITKDSSFKEFIHIPQDDNTSINHDIPDKWRCPKCQQGRMWKKTGPYGEFMACNRYPSCDHKRSLRYR
;
A
#
# COMPACT_ATOMS: atom_id res chain seq x y z
N MET A 1 77.39 -3.64 -1.04
CA MET A 1 78.34 -4.72 -1.57
C MET A 1 79.60 -4.07 -2.07
N ASP A 2 80.81 -4.61 -1.68
CA ASP A 2 82.07 -4.27 -2.28
C ASP A 2 82.55 -5.47 -3.08
N ILE A 3 82.58 -5.34 -4.42
CA ILE A 3 82.87 -6.45 -5.30
C ILE A 3 84.11 -6.06 -6.19
N ARG A 4 85.03 -6.99 -6.28
CA ARG A 4 86.30 -6.87 -7.10
C ARG A 4 86.49 -8.15 -7.88
N PRO A 5 87.23 -8.09 -8.99
CA PRO A 5 87.55 -9.29 -9.70
C PRO A 5 88.41 -10.21 -8.87
N SER A 6 88.27 -11.52 -8.99
CA SER A 6 89.10 -12.48 -8.24
C SER A 6 90.52 -12.46 -8.77
N LEU A 7 91.47 -12.69 -7.87
CA LEU A 7 92.93 -12.68 -8.22
C LEU A 7 93.23 -13.65 -9.36
N LEU A 8 92.64 -14.79 -9.40
CA LEU A 8 92.71 -15.80 -10.42
C LEU A 8 92.09 -15.38 -11.78
N SER A 9 91.06 -14.53 -11.76
CA SER A 9 90.39 -14.04 -12.97
C SER A 9 91.27 -13.11 -13.80
N TYR A 10 92.26 -12.43 -13.15
CA TYR A 10 93.30 -11.66 -13.90
C TYR A 10 94.14 -12.56 -14.74
N ILE A 11 94.50 -13.74 -14.27
CA ILE A 11 95.44 -14.66 -14.91
C ILE A 11 94.73 -15.49 -15.95
N PHE A 12 93.55 -15.99 -15.69
CA PHE A 12 92.86 -16.95 -16.55
C PHE A 12 91.73 -16.38 -17.41
N ALA A 13 91.19 -15.21 -17.08
CA ALA A 13 90.08 -14.61 -17.81
C ALA A 13 90.34 -13.22 -18.37
N GLY A 14 91.68 -12.74 -18.34
CA GLY A 14 92.07 -11.47 -18.91
C GLY A 14 91.27 -10.26 -18.40
N SER A 15 90.86 -10.28 -17.11
CA SER A 15 90.08 -9.20 -16.55
C SER A 15 90.89 -7.95 -16.28
N LYS A 16 90.40 -6.76 -16.50
CA LYS A 16 90.98 -5.45 -16.11
C LYS A 16 90.69 -5.17 -14.65
N LYS A 17 91.45 -4.24 -14.04
CA LYS A 17 91.18 -3.78 -12.67
C LYS A 17 89.95 -2.98 -12.64
N TRP A 18 89.04 -3.38 -11.79
CA TRP A 18 87.78 -2.66 -11.54
C TRP A 18 87.31 -2.96 -10.07
N ARG A 19 86.45 -2.07 -9.52
CA ARG A 19 85.73 -2.26 -8.25
C ARG A 19 84.32 -1.74 -8.35
N ILE A 20 83.35 -2.46 -7.84
CA ILE A 20 81.94 -2.04 -7.70
C ILE A 20 81.65 -1.92 -6.21
N ASN A 21 81.39 -0.73 -5.78
CA ASN A 21 80.86 -0.50 -4.46
C ASN A 21 79.36 -0.12 -4.60
N TYR A 22 78.51 -1.00 -4.11
CA TYR A 22 77.06 -0.89 -4.24
C TYR A 22 76.43 -0.65 -2.87
N THR A 23 75.66 0.39 -2.78
CA THR A 23 74.72 0.68 -1.70
C THR A 23 73.31 0.83 -2.27
N PHE A 24 72.27 0.80 -1.43
CA PHE A 24 70.88 0.95 -1.84
C PHE A 24 70.58 2.16 -2.73
N SER A 25 71.31 3.25 -2.57
CA SER A 25 71.01 4.51 -3.31
C SER A 25 72.10 4.83 -4.35
N GLU A 26 73.27 4.14 -4.39
CA GLU A 26 74.41 4.52 -5.21
C GLU A 26 75.18 3.30 -5.62
N LEU A 27 75.54 3.30 -6.87
CA LEU A 27 76.42 2.33 -7.51
C LEU A 27 77.71 3.05 -7.97
N VAL A 28 78.80 2.90 -7.20
CA VAL A 28 80.09 3.50 -7.53
C VAL A 28 80.95 2.48 -8.32
N LEU A 29 81.28 2.80 -9.54
CA LEU A 29 82.07 2.01 -10.46
C LEU A 29 83.48 2.63 -10.58
N GLU A 30 84.47 1.99 -9.95
CA GLU A 30 85.86 2.37 -10.07
C GLU A 30 86.46 1.56 -11.21
N LEU A 31 86.88 2.25 -12.27
CA LEU A 31 87.55 1.68 -13.45
C LEU A 31 88.98 2.18 -13.53
N ASP A 32 89.88 1.50 -14.29
CA ASP A 32 91.32 1.86 -14.32
C ASP A 32 91.66 3.35 -14.50
N THR A 33 90.73 4.08 -15.18
CA THR A 33 90.96 5.49 -15.53
C THR A 33 89.90 6.48 -14.98
N LYS A 34 88.82 6.02 -14.41
CA LYS A 34 87.70 6.84 -13.94
C LYS A 34 86.87 6.15 -12.92
N THR A 35 86.27 6.97 -12.04
CA THR A 35 85.18 6.57 -11.15
C THR A 35 83.88 7.15 -11.68
N VAL A 36 82.87 6.31 -11.73
CA VAL A 36 81.50 6.72 -12.13
C VAL A 36 80.52 6.33 -11.02
N SER A 37 79.77 7.33 -10.56
CA SER A 37 78.66 7.11 -9.59
C SER A 37 77.33 7.11 -10.38
N LEU A 38 76.53 6.09 -10.17
CA LEU A 38 75.21 5.87 -10.79
C LEU A 38 74.17 5.61 -9.71
N ASN A 39 73.00 6.18 -9.89
CA ASN A 39 71.80 5.71 -9.18
C ASN A 39 71.36 4.38 -9.82
N PRO A 40 70.95 3.36 -9.07
CA PRO A 40 70.43 2.12 -9.58
C PRO A 40 69.37 2.28 -10.68
N GLU A 41 68.52 3.31 -10.62
CA GLU A 41 67.55 3.62 -11.68
C GLU A 41 68.16 3.99 -13.05
N GLN A 42 69.40 4.45 -13.07
CA GLN A 42 70.07 4.81 -14.31
C GLN A 42 70.58 3.57 -15.08
N VAL A 43 70.54 2.41 -14.41
CA VAL A 43 70.89 1.11 -15.05
C VAL A 43 69.61 0.58 -15.71
N LEU A 44 69.50 0.64 -17.02
CA LEU A 44 68.37 0.23 -17.82
C LEU A 44 68.24 -1.30 -17.91
N GLU A 45 69.36 -1.96 -18.14
CA GLU A 45 69.48 -3.41 -18.32
C GLU A 45 70.71 -3.95 -17.64
N THR A 46 70.61 -5.13 -17.06
CA THR A 46 71.74 -5.89 -16.55
C THR A 46 71.78 -7.25 -17.24
N HIS A 47 72.91 -7.59 -17.87
CA HIS A 47 73.04 -8.86 -18.53
C HIS A 47 74.21 -9.62 -17.94
N ILE A 48 74.05 -10.89 -17.59
CA ILE A 48 75.10 -11.78 -17.08
C ILE A 48 75.37 -12.84 -18.14
N GLN A 49 76.57 -12.91 -18.54
CA GLN A 49 77.07 -14.01 -19.34
C GLN A 49 77.85 -14.95 -18.40
N LYS A 50 77.31 -16.08 -18.09
CA LYS A 50 77.93 -17.06 -17.19
C LYS A 50 79.00 -17.86 -17.89
N GLY A 51 80.16 -17.96 -17.26
CA GLY A 51 81.17 -18.96 -17.54
C GLY A 51 81.15 -20.05 -16.48
N TRP A 52 82.12 -20.94 -16.48
CA TRP A 52 82.20 -22.11 -15.62
C TRP A 52 82.36 -21.72 -14.12
N ILE A 53 83.18 -20.71 -13.80
CA ILE A 53 83.41 -20.19 -12.46
C ILE A 53 83.12 -18.70 -12.36
N TRP A 54 83.40 -17.92 -13.42
CA TRP A 54 83.31 -16.47 -13.47
C TRP A 54 82.29 -16.03 -14.51
N SER A 55 81.59 -14.98 -14.19
CA SER A 55 80.63 -14.28 -15.06
C SER A 55 81.23 -12.97 -15.63
N SER A 56 80.62 -12.53 -16.71
CA SER A 56 80.76 -11.15 -17.23
C SER A 56 79.43 -10.47 -16.96
N LEU A 57 79.40 -9.38 -16.12
CA LEU A 57 78.27 -8.53 -15.92
C LEU A 57 78.31 -7.31 -16.83
N THR A 58 77.28 -7.07 -17.62
CA THR A 58 77.10 -5.85 -18.41
C THR A 58 75.98 -5.01 -17.81
N LEU A 59 76.31 -3.75 -17.49
CA LEU A 59 75.33 -2.74 -17.01
C LEU A 59 75.08 -1.76 -18.16
N LYS A 60 73.87 -1.66 -18.65
CA LYS A 60 73.50 -0.76 -19.74
C LYS A 60 72.82 0.47 -19.15
N THR A 61 73.35 1.64 -19.47
CA THR A 61 72.71 2.93 -19.06
C THR A 61 72.37 3.71 -20.35
N LEU A 62 71.73 4.87 -20.20
CA LEU A 62 71.33 5.74 -21.32
C LEU A 62 72.50 6.23 -22.10
N ASN A 63 73.67 6.46 -21.47
CA ASN A 63 74.81 7.12 -22.08
C ASN A 63 75.95 6.15 -22.50
N GLN A 64 76.08 5.02 -21.82
CA GLN A 64 77.17 4.06 -22.08
C GLN A 64 76.89 2.67 -21.44
N ASN A 65 77.65 1.68 -21.90
CA ASN A 65 77.57 0.34 -21.31
C ASN A 65 78.88 0.09 -20.52
N PHE A 66 78.74 -0.49 -19.33
CA PHE A 66 79.85 -0.92 -18.50
C PHE A 66 79.87 -2.44 -18.47
N GLN A 67 81.11 -3.05 -18.74
CA GLN A 67 81.27 -4.49 -18.71
C GLN A 67 82.35 -4.88 -17.69
N PHE A 68 81.97 -5.75 -16.78
CA PHE A 68 82.85 -6.26 -15.70
C PHE A 68 83.03 -7.75 -15.88
N LYS A 69 84.29 -8.19 -16.15
CA LYS A 69 84.69 -9.59 -16.34
C LYS A 69 85.45 -10.12 -15.13
N GLY A 70 85.27 -11.43 -14.79
CA GLY A 70 85.95 -12.06 -13.70
C GLY A 70 85.25 -11.98 -12.30
N MET A 71 83.96 -11.75 -12.29
CA MET A 71 83.14 -11.80 -11.09
C MET A 71 82.70 -13.26 -10.83
N PHE A 72 82.61 -13.74 -9.56
CA PHE A 72 82.03 -15.03 -9.33
C PHE A 72 80.52 -15.07 -9.67
N ASN A 73 80.13 -16.22 -10.23
CA ASN A 73 78.75 -16.37 -10.74
C ASN A 73 77.71 -15.94 -9.71
N LYS A 74 77.84 -16.42 -8.43
CA LYS A 74 76.91 -16.07 -7.35
C LYS A 74 76.89 -14.58 -6.99
N GLN A 75 78.05 -13.91 -7.05
CA GLN A 75 78.15 -12.48 -6.78
C GLN A 75 77.53 -11.65 -7.92
N ALA A 76 77.71 -12.07 -9.18
CA ALA A 76 77.09 -11.42 -10.32
C ALA A 76 75.53 -11.51 -10.26
N GLU A 77 75.00 -12.68 -9.95
CA GLU A 77 73.57 -12.92 -9.77
C GLU A 77 72.98 -12.09 -8.62
N GLN A 78 73.65 -12.07 -7.47
CA GLN A 78 73.22 -11.31 -6.29
C GLN A 78 73.25 -9.81 -6.61
N LEU A 79 74.34 -9.27 -7.16
CA LEU A 79 74.42 -7.85 -7.53
C LEU A 79 73.39 -7.46 -8.58
N GLN A 80 73.14 -8.30 -9.57
CA GLN A 80 72.07 -8.08 -10.56
C GLN A 80 70.70 -8.00 -9.94
N ALA A 81 70.39 -8.94 -9.00
CA ALA A 81 69.12 -8.99 -8.31
C ALA A 81 68.91 -7.75 -7.41
N GLU A 82 69.96 -7.34 -6.65
CA GLU A 82 69.94 -6.16 -5.80
C GLU A 82 69.75 -4.86 -6.61
N ILE A 83 70.53 -4.64 -7.67
CA ILE A 83 70.37 -3.46 -8.55
C ILE A 83 69.01 -3.41 -9.16
N ARG A 84 68.48 -4.55 -9.60
CA ARG A 84 67.11 -4.61 -10.19
C ARG A 84 66.02 -4.28 -9.16
N ASN A 85 66.10 -4.88 -7.97
CA ASN A 85 65.15 -4.66 -6.91
C ASN A 85 65.14 -3.22 -6.43
N ASP A 86 66.35 -2.65 -6.20
CA ASP A 86 66.49 -1.27 -5.72
C ASP A 86 66.07 -0.25 -6.78
N ALA A 87 66.43 -0.50 -8.07
CA ALA A 87 65.97 0.32 -9.18
C ALA A 87 64.42 0.32 -9.30
N GLU A 88 63.80 -0.86 -9.14
CA GLU A 88 62.36 -0.99 -9.12
C GLU A 88 61.72 -0.26 -7.91
N PHE A 89 62.33 -0.41 -6.74
CA PHE A 89 61.85 0.28 -5.51
C PHE A 89 61.96 1.81 -5.64
N LEU A 90 63.10 2.36 -6.09
CA LEU A 90 63.32 3.80 -6.28
C LEU A 90 62.38 4.38 -7.35
N ARG A 91 62.17 3.64 -8.44
CA ARG A 91 61.16 4.01 -9.46
C ARG A 91 59.76 4.05 -8.90
N ASN A 92 59.38 3.02 -8.14
CA ASN A 92 58.06 2.96 -7.47
C ASN A 92 57.89 4.07 -6.44
N LYS A 93 58.96 4.40 -5.68
CA LYS A 93 58.98 5.53 -4.75
C LYS A 93 58.76 6.86 -5.46
N ARG A 94 59.43 7.12 -6.56
CA ARG A 94 59.25 8.34 -7.35
C ARG A 94 57.86 8.42 -7.95
N ASN A 95 57.36 7.30 -8.47
CA ASN A 95 56.00 7.23 -8.98
C ASN A 95 54.97 7.48 -7.85
N ALA A 96 55.19 6.89 -6.68
CA ALA A 96 54.32 7.12 -5.53
C ALA A 96 54.26 8.60 -5.13
N GLU A 97 55.42 9.28 -5.02
CA GLU A 97 55.46 10.71 -4.69
C GLU A 97 54.76 11.56 -5.74
N LYS A 98 54.96 11.27 -7.04
CA LYS A 98 54.26 11.95 -8.13
C LYS A 98 52.73 11.74 -8.05
N ILE A 99 52.29 10.51 -7.77
CA ILE A 99 50.87 10.20 -7.63
C ILE A 99 50.30 10.84 -6.37
N LYS A 100 51.03 10.86 -5.24
CA LYS A 100 50.63 11.58 -4.00
C LYS A 100 50.36 13.06 -4.29
N GLU A 101 51.28 13.74 -4.96
CA GLU A 101 51.09 15.16 -5.27
C GLU A 101 49.82 15.38 -6.13
N ASN A 102 49.60 14.53 -7.11
CA ASN A 102 48.39 14.59 -7.95
C ASN A 102 47.10 14.22 -7.21
N LEU A 103 47.17 13.42 -6.14
CA LEU A 103 45.98 13.01 -5.34
C LEU A 103 45.63 14.02 -4.26
N LYS A 104 46.56 14.78 -3.72
CA LYS A 104 46.32 15.77 -2.65
C LYS A 104 45.15 16.72 -2.95
N PRO A 105 45.02 17.32 -4.17
CA PRO A 105 43.83 18.16 -4.48
C PRO A 105 42.52 17.45 -4.31
N TYR A 106 42.38 16.19 -4.74
CA TYR A 106 41.17 15.40 -4.64
C TYR A 106 40.87 15.01 -3.19
N ILE A 107 41.87 14.73 -2.37
CA ILE A 107 41.71 14.49 -0.94
C ILE A 107 41.18 15.73 -0.23
N HIS A 108 41.71 16.89 -0.53
CA HIS A 108 41.24 18.16 0.04
C HIS A 108 39.86 18.54 -0.46
N GLU A 109 39.55 18.30 -1.73
CA GLU A 109 38.22 18.52 -2.28
C GLU A 109 37.17 17.63 -1.57
N TYR A 110 37.48 16.35 -1.35
CA TYR A 110 36.66 15.44 -0.58
C TYR A 110 36.47 15.92 0.88
N GLN A 111 37.57 16.32 1.53
CA GLN A 111 37.55 16.84 2.89
C GLN A 111 36.66 18.10 2.99
N ALA A 112 36.81 19.03 2.07
CA ALA A 112 35.98 20.23 2.02
C ALA A 112 34.49 19.88 1.82
N TYR A 113 34.19 18.89 0.99
CA TYR A 113 32.81 18.43 0.76
C TYR A 113 32.19 17.88 2.03
N ILE A 114 32.85 16.96 2.75
CA ILE A 114 32.28 16.40 3.99
C ILE A 114 32.26 17.38 5.17
N GLN A 115 32.98 18.52 5.08
CA GLN A 115 32.97 19.56 6.10
C GLN A 115 31.90 20.64 5.88
N GLN A 116 31.17 20.63 4.76
CA GLN A 116 30.10 21.59 4.51
C GLN A 116 29.03 21.53 5.60
N ASN A 117 28.54 22.70 6.05
CA ASN A 117 27.48 22.77 7.05
C ASN A 117 26.08 22.66 6.42
N ILE A 118 25.84 21.59 5.69
CA ILE A 118 24.55 21.26 5.07
C ILE A 118 24.24 19.75 5.24
N TYR A 119 22.98 19.38 5.10
CA TYR A 119 22.61 17.97 4.96
C TYR A 119 23.01 17.47 3.58
N LEU A 120 23.85 16.45 3.53
CA LEU A 120 24.32 15.85 2.28
C LEU A 120 23.31 14.77 1.80
N SER A 121 22.41 15.15 0.89
CA SER A 121 21.43 14.22 0.35
C SER A 121 22.05 13.22 -0.65
N TYR A 122 21.33 12.14 -0.90
CA TYR A 122 21.74 11.06 -1.81
C TYR A 122 22.14 11.60 -3.19
N ARG A 123 21.28 12.41 -3.82
CA ARG A 123 21.55 12.98 -5.16
C ARG A 123 22.79 13.87 -5.15
N LEU A 124 22.87 14.77 -4.16
CA LEU A 124 24.01 15.67 -4.05
C LEU A 124 25.29 14.89 -3.88
N SER A 125 25.31 13.91 -2.99
CA SER A 125 26.47 13.06 -2.72
C SER A 125 26.83 12.16 -3.92
N ASN A 126 25.84 11.64 -4.64
CA ASN A 126 26.08 10.80 -5.80
C ASN A 126 26.62 11.58 -7.00
N LEU A 127 26.14 12.81 -7.21
CA LEU A 127 26.71 13.70 -8.25
C LEU A 127 28.18 14.04 -7.95
N PHE A 128 28.48 14.44 -6.71
CA PHE A 128 29.86 14.75 -6.28
C PHE A 128 30.75 13.49 -6.40
N ARG A 129 30.29 12.33 -5.93
CA ARG A 129 31.02 11.06 -6.05
C ARG A 129 31.30 10.70 -7.49
N SER A 130 30.32 10.84 -8.39
CA SER A 130 30.45 10.50 -9.81
C SER A 130 31.52 11.38 -10.49
N ASP A 131 31.46 12.69 -10.28
CA ASP A 131 32.43 13.63 -10.80
C ASP A 131 33.82 13.38 -10.25
N LEU A 132 33.97 13.28 -8.93
CA LEU A 132 35.24 13.02 -8.27
C LEU A 132 35.84 11.68 -8.68
N SER A 133 35.02 10.64 -8.80
CA SER A 133 35.43 9.32 -9.28
C SER A 133 35.94 9.39 -10.72
N GLN A 134 35.23 10.04 -11.62
CA GLN A 134 35.63 10.19 -13.00
C GLN A 134 37.04 10.83 -13.12
N ARG A 135 37.33 11.85 -12.30
CA ARG A 135 38.62 12.58 -12.33
C ARG A 135 39.76 11.88 -11.59
N SER A 136 39.50 11.10 -10.55
CA SER A 136 40.54 10.59 -9.64
C SER A 136 40.67 9.07 -9.59
N LYS A 137 39.72 8.27 -10.09
CA LYS A 137 39.71 6.80 -9.96
C LYS A 137 40.98 6.11 -10.39
N ALA A 138 41.52 6.49 -11.57
CA ALA A 138 42.73 5.88 -12.10
C ALA A 138 43.95 6.12 -11.20
N LEU A 139 44.08 7.34 -10.64
CA LEU A 139 45.15 7.68 -9.71
C LEU A 139 44.98 6.93 -8.38
N VAL A 140 43.76 6.83 -7.87
CA VAL A 140 43.45 6.10 -6.63
C VAL A 140 43.79 4.62 -6.79
N GLU A 141 43.43 3.99 -7.91
CA GLU A 141 43.75 2.58 -8.17
C GLU A 141 45.28 2.35 -8.33
N GLN A 142 45.97 3.22 -9.06
CA GLN A 142 47.41 3.14 -9.20
C GLN A 142 48.13 3.27 -7.86
N PHE A 143 47.74 4.25 -7.05
CA PHE A 143 48.34 4.46 -5.74
C PHE A 143 48.03 3.29 -4.78
N ASN A 144 46.81 2.81 -4.79
CA ASN A 144 46.43 1.64 -3.96
C ASN A 144 47.26 0.40 -4.29
N ASN A 145 47.52 0.14 -5.55
CA ASN A 145 48.40 -0.96 -6.00
C ASN A 145 49.85 -0.81 -5.52
N LEU A 146 50.34 0.43 -5.46
CA LEU A 146 51.67 0.70 -4.93
C LEU A 146 51.75 0.47 -3.42
N ILE A 147 50.80 0.98 -2.67
CA ILE A 147 50.74 0.79 -1.20
C ILE A 147 50.55 -0.68 -0.82
N GLN A 148 49.81 -1.46 -1.61
CA GLN A 148 49.65 -2.90 -1.37
C GLN A 148 50.97 -3.68 -1.57
N ARG A 149 51.87 -3.19 -2.44
CA ARG A 149 53.20 -3.78 -2.65
C ARG A 149 54.14 -3.39 -1.55
N ASP A 150 54.10 -2.13 -1.12
CA ASP A 150 54.96 -1.61 -0.05
C ASP A 150 54.26 -0.47 0.68
N SER A 151 53.94 -0.70 1.96
CA SER A 151 53.26 0.27 2.83
C SER A 151 54.08 1.53 3.13
N SER A 152 55.45 1.52 2.86
CA SER A 152 56.30 2.70 3.03
C SER A 152 55.94 3.84 2.07
N PHE A 153 55.22 3.53 0.97
CA PHE A 153 54.75 4.52 0.01
C PHE A 153 53.51 5.29 0.47
N ALA A 154 52.86 4.90 1.57
CA ALA A 154 51.65 5.54 2.06
C ALA A 154 51.85 7.03 2.39
N PHE A 155 50.76 7.78 2.48
CA PHE A 155 50.73 9.13 3.06
C PHE A 155 51.09 9.11 4.55
N ASP A 156 51.40 10.28 5.09
CA ASP A 156 51.44 10.47 6.53
C ASP A 156 50.10 10.14 7.17
N PRO A 157 50.04 9.67 8.43
CA PRO A 157 48.84 9.11 9.04
C PRO A 157 47.56 9.95 8.91
N PRO A 158 47.53 11.27 9.07
CA PRO A 158 46.29 12.07 8.86
C PRO A 158 45.81 12.06 7.41
N LEU A 159 46.71 12.25 6.45
CA LEU A 159 46.39 12.21 5.02
C LEU A 159 46.04 10.81 4.55
N GLN A 160 46.70 9.78 5.11
CA GLN A 160 46.39 8.39 4.82
C GLN A 160 44.94 8.04 5.23
N ASN A 161 44.48 8.51 6.39
CA ASN A 161 43.09 8.32 6.80
C ASN A 161 42.10 8.99 5.85
N LEU A 162 42.38 10.22 5.40
CA LEU A 162 41.56 10.93 4.42
C LEU A 162 41.59 10.25 3.04
N PHE A 163 42.74 9.73 2.63
CA PHE A 163 42.84 8.94 1.39
C PHE A 163 42.01 7.67 1.45
N GLU A 164 42.04 6.94 2.56
CA GLU A 164 41.20 5.74 2.73
C GLU A 164 39.71 6.07 2.69
N GLN A 165 39.30 7.18 3.31
CA GLN A 165 37.94 7.67 3.22
C GLN A 165 37.53 8.05 1.79
N LEU A 166 38.41 8.78 1.07
CA LEU A 166 38.19 9.09 -0.35
C LEU A 166 38.06 7.82 -1.19
N ARG A 167 38.96 6.85 -0.98
CA ARG A 167 38.92 5.56 -1.68
C ARG A 167 37.63 4.81 -1.47
N GLN A 168 37.15 4.74 -0.23
CA GLN A 168 35.84 4.13 0.13
C GLN A 168 34.68 4.91 -0.48
N PHE A 169 34.72 6.22 -0.45
CA PHE A 169 33.69 7.09 -1.02
C PHE A 169 33.56 6.90 -2.54
N ILE A 170 34.67 6.75 -3.25
CA ILE A 170 34.65 6.50 -4.70
C ILE A 170 34.20 5.07 -5.02
N LYS A 171 34.61 4.09 -4.22
CA LYS A 171 34.36 2.66 -4.47
C LYS A 171 32.97 2.22 -4.09
N LEU A 172 32.46 2.69 -2.95
CA LEU A 172 31.16 2.25 -2.40
C LEU A 172 30.00 3.10 -2.92
N PRO A 173 28.83 2.54 -3.12
CA PRO A 173 27.62 3.32 -3.38
C PRO A 173 27.29 4.21 -2.17
N ILE A 174 26.57 5.30 -2.40
CA ILE A 174 26.26 6.29 -1.35
C ILE A 174 25.44 5.66 -0.21
N GLU A 175 24.57 4.70 -0.52
CA GLU A 175 23.74 3.96 0.45
C GLU A 175 24.55 3.21 1.51
N ALA A 176 25.79 2.86 1.18
CA ALA A 176 26.71 2.16 2.08
C ALA A 176 27.85 3.06 2.60
N ASN A 177 27.72 4.38 2.47
CA ASN A 177 28.79 5.33 2.80
C ASN A 177 28.69 5.86 4.22
N TYR A 178 29.39 5.20 5.14
CA TYR A 178 29.40 5.56 6.56
C TYR A 178 29.90 7.00 6.85
N ALA A 179 30.74 7.58 6.00
CA ALA A 179 31.24 8.95 6.20
C ALA A 179 30.14 9.99 5.99
N ILE A 180 29.29 9.79 4.98
CA ILE A 180 28.12 10.63 4.73
C ILE A 180 27.10 10.49 5.85
N ASP A 181 26.78 9.26 6.30
CA ASP A 181 25.87 9.03 7.40
C ASP A 181 26.37 9.67 8.71
N ALA A 182 27.64 9.48 9.05
CA ALA A 182 28.25 10.07 10.24
C ALA A 182 28.26 11.61 10.18
N LYS A 183 28.51 12.17 9.00
CA LYS A 183 28.44 13.62 8.76
C LYS A 183 27.02 14.14 8.92
N ASN A 184 26.04 13.51 8.29
CA ASN A 184 24.64 13.90 8.37
C ASN A 184 24.10 13.78 9.81
N LYS A 185 24.51 12.76 10.55
CA LYS A 185 24.17 12.62 11.98
C LYS A 185 24.71 13.79 12.80
N ARG A 186 26.00 14.15 12.64
CA ARG A 186 26.58 15.32 13.33
C ARG A 186 25.89 16.63 12.95
N PHE A 187 25.54 16.79 11.67
CA PHE A 187 24.76 17.95 11.22
C PHE A 187 23.42 18.02 11.95
N VAL A 188 22.64 16.92 11.98
CA VAL A 188 21.35 16.89 12.68
C VAL A 188 21.51 17.20 14.16
N GLU A 189 22.51 16.65 14.85
CA GLU A 189 22.80 16.92 16.26
C GLU A 189 23.15 18.40 16.51
N SER A 190 23.87 19.03 15.59
CA SER A 190 24.19 20.47 15.62
C SER A 190 22.93 21.33 15.47
N GLU A 191 22.09 21.01 14.47
CA GLU A 191 20.86 21.74 14.18
C GLU A 191 19.80 21.59 15.28
N LEU A 192 19.73 20.42 15.93
CA LEU A 192 18.88 20.21 17.10
C LEU A 192 19.20 21.20 18.22
N LYS A 193 20.48 21.46 18.46
CA LYS A 193 20.92 22.44 19.47
C LYS A 193 20.67 23.90 19.01
N ALA A 194 21.00 24.22 17.77
CA ALA A 194 20.84 25.54 17.21
C ALA A 194 19.39 26.02 17.17
N PHE A 195 18.46 25.12 16.85
CA PHE A 195 17.03 25.42 16.69
C PHE A 195 16.16 24.91 17.86
N GLN A 196 16.76 24.54 18.99
CA GLN A 196 16.04 24.03 20.16
C GLN A 196 14.87 24.94 20.55
N LYS A 197 15.10 26.24 20.72
CA LYS A 197 14.07 27.22 21.10
C LYS A 197 12.90 27.23 20.12
N PHE A 198 13.17 27.16 18.83
CA PHE A 198 12.11 27.08 17.80
C PHE A 198 11.27 25.85 17.98
N PHE A 199 11.88 24.66 18.10
CA PHE A 199 11.15 23.40 18.25
C PHE A 199 10.39 23.27 19.58
N ASP A 200 10.83 23.96 20.61
CA ASP A 200 10.13 24.02 21.89
C ASP A 200 8.86 24.89 21.84
N GLN A 201 8.82 25.89 20.93
CA GLN A 201 7.76 26.92 20.91
C GLN A 201 6.84 26.88 19.69
N VAL A 202 7.19 26.15 18.63
CA VAL A 202 6.44 26.16 17.35
C VAL A 202 5.04 25.59 17.50
N GLU A 203 4.81 24.71 18.47
CA GLU A 203 3.49 24.16 18.79
C GLU A 203 3.12 24.46 20.26
N ASN A 204 1.92 24.07 20.70
CA ASN A 204 1.50 24.25 22.11
C ASN A 204 2.34 23.42 23.09
N THR A 205 2.92 22.33 22.62
CA THR A 205 3.82 21.45 23.36
C THR A 205 5.11 21.30 22.56
N PRO A 206 6.28 21.22 23.22
CA PRO A 206 7.55 21.00 22.54
C PRO A 206 7.48 19.79 21.59
N LEU A 207 8.10 19.92 20.42
CA LEU A 207 8.23 18.78 19.52
C LEU A 207 9.14 17.71 20.14
N THR A 208 8.81 16.44 19.93
CA THR A 208 9.68 15.33 20.34
C THR A 208 10.95 15.29 19.51
N ASP A 209 11.98 14.60 19.99
CA ASP A 209 13.24 14.45 19.24
C ASP A 209 13.03 13.82 17.87
N GLU A 210 12.14 12.80 17.75
CA GLU A 210 11.78 12.18 16.47
C GLU A 210 11.15 13.18 15.50
N GLN A 211 10.27 14.07 15.98
CA GLN A 211 9.63 15.13 15.19
C GLN A 211 10.65 16.17 14.74
N ARG A 212 11.55 16.59 15.65
CA ARG A 212 12.63 17.55 15.35
C ARG A 212 13.59 16.99 14.31
N ILE A 213 14.07 15.75 14.50
CA ILE A 213 14.97 15.06 13.56
C ILE A 213 14.32 14.99 12.18
N SER A 214 13.05 14.58 12.10
CA SER A 214 12.31 14.50 10.84
C SER A 214 12.12 15.88 10.18
N SER A 215 12.04 16.95 10.98
CA SER A 215 11.95 18.33 10.48
C SER A 215 13.27 18.82 9.89
N ILE A 216 14.41 18.42 10.44
CA ILE A 216 15.76 18.83 10.01
C ILE A 216 16.25 18.06 8.79
N ILE A 217 15.90 16.78 8.63
CA ILE A 217 16.39 15.92 7.54
C ILE A 217 15.76 16.36 6.20
N PHE A 218 16.59 16.79 5.23
CA PHE A 218 16.19 17.12 3.85
C PHE A 218 16.85 16.17 2.85
N GLU A 219 16.55 14.87 2.99
CA GLU A 219 16.92 13.90 1.95
C GLU A 219 16.11 14.17 0.66
N ASP A 220 16.53 13.66 -0.48
CA ASP A 220 15.78 13.82 -1.75
C ASP A 220 14.37 13.26 -1.64
N ARG A 221 14.23 12.12 -0.97
CA ARG A 221 12.96 11.47 -0.67
C ARG A 221 12.92 11.12 0.81
N ASN A 222 11.91 11.61 1.49
CA ASN A 222 11.71 11.36 2.93
C ASN A 222 10.35 10.73 3.13
N LEU A 223 10.29 9.63 3.86
CA LEU A 223 9.06 9.01 4.33
C LEU A 223 9.01 9.05 5.86
N LEU A 224 8.06 9.77 6.41
CA LEU A 224 7.76 9.76 7.83
C LEU A 224 6.64 8.75 8.12
N VAL A 225 7.01 7.64 8.72
CA VAL A 225 6.09 6.60 9.16
C VAL A 225 5.64 6.90 10.57
N ALA A 226 4.34 7.10 10.75
CA ALA A 226 3.79 7.59 11.99
C ALA A 226 2.68 6.68 12.51
N ALA A 227 2.47 6.62 13.81
CA ALA A 227 1.31 5.97 14.41
C ALA A 227 0.12 6.93 14.54
N ALA A 228 -1.05 6.41 14.88
CA ALA A 228 -2.23 7.24 15.17
C ALA A 228 -1.96 8.18 16.36
N GLY A 229 -2.19 9.48 16.19
CA GLY A 229 -2.01 10.46 17.26
C GLY A 229 -0.56 10.82 17.59
N SER A 230 0.41 10.52 16.74
CA SER A 230 1.84 10.78 16.97
C SER A 230 2.31 12.21 16.61
N GLY A 231 1.41 13.10 16.19
CA GLY A 231 1.77 14.48 15.87
C GLY A 231 2.31 14.68 14.44
N LYS A 232 1.83 13.92 13.45
CA LYS A 232 2.14 14.07 12.02
C LYS A 232 2.09 15.54 11.57
N THR A 233 0.98 16.20 11.83
CA THR A 233 0.74 17.61 11.45
C THR A 233 1.72 18.58 12.13
N SER A 234 2.07 18.34 13.41
CA SER A 234 3.06 19.15 14.13
C SER A 234 4.45 19.02 13.50
N THR A 235 4.81 17.83 13.01
CA THR A 235 6.08 17.63 12.29
C THR A 235 6.09 18.37 10.95
N ILE A 236 4.96 18.42 10.23
CA ILE A 236 4.84 19.22 9.00
C ILE A 236 5.06 20.71 9.29
N VAL A 237 4.41 21.24 10.34
CA VAL A 237 4.60 22.63 10.78
C VAL A 237 6.06 22.90 11.15
N GLY A 238 6.68 22.01 11.93
CA GLY A 238 8.09 22.09 12.29
C GLY A 238 9.02 22.10 11.08
N LYS A 239 8.75 21.23 10.08
CA LYS A 239 9.55 21.14 8.85
C LYS A 239 9.43 22.39 7.98
N VAL A 240 8.22 22.89 7.77
CA VAL A 240 8.00 24.15 7.04
C VAL A 240 8.68 25.32 7.75
N GLY A 241 8.51 25.45 9.07
CA GLY A 241 9.13 26.50 9.86
C GLY A 241 10.65 26.46 9.83
N TYR A 242 11.24 25.28 10.00
CA TYR A 242 12.69 25.10 9.91
C TYR A 242 13.22 25.46 8.51
N ALA A 243 12.53 25.02 7.44
CA ALA A 243 12.91 25.34 6.07
C ALA A 243 12.91 26.84 5.77
N LEU A 244 11.96 27.59 6.32
CA LEU A 244 11.86 29.04 6.18
C LEU A 244 12.91 29.79 7.03
N LEU A 245 13.12 29.38 8.29
CA LEU A 245 14.08 29.99 9.22
C LEU A 245 15.53 29.84 8.73
N THR A 246 15.86 28.70 8.14
CA THR A 246 17.20 28.43 7.59
C THR A 246 17.42 29.08 6.22
N GLY A 247 16.37 29.62 5.60
CA GLY A 247 16.46 30.20 4.26
C GLY A 247 16.64 29.13 3.15
N LEU A 248 16.45 27.83 3.46
CA LEU A 248 16.55 26.76 2.48
C LEU A 248 15.52 26.93 1.36
N TYR A 249 14.31 27.36 1.71
CA TYR A 249 13.22 27.59 0.75
C TYR A 249 12.44 28.84 1.10
N LYS A 250 11.90 29.47 0.07
CA LYS A 250 10.91 30.54 0.21
C LYS A 250 9.50 29.95 0.27
N PRO A 251 8.49 30.66 0.83
CA PRO A 251 7.11 30.16 0.92
C PRO A 251 6.52 29.70 -0.43
N GLU A 252 6.82 30.42 -1.53
CA GLU A 252 6.37 30.10 -2.89
C GLU A 252 7.03 28.85 -3.49
N GLU A 253 8.15 28.38 -2.92
CA GLU A 253 8.86 27.18 -3.32
C GLU A 253 8.37 25.92 -2.57
N ILE A 254 7.45 26.10 -1.60
CA ILE A 254 6.90 25.03 -0.77
C ILE A 254 5.49 24.66 -1.25
N LEU A 255 5.28 23.39 -1.63
CA LEU A 255 3.97 22.83 -1.93
C LEU A 255 3.56 21.87 -0.81
N VAL A 256 2.43 22.15 -0.17
CA VAL A 256 1.84 21.23 0.81
C VAL A 256 0.57 20.63 0.22
N LEU A 257 0.51 19.30 0.15
CA LEU A 257 -0.63 18.55 -0.38
C LEU A 257 -1.30 17.76 0.74
N ALA A 258 -2.62 17.89 0.85
CA ALA A 258 -3.47 17.16 1.77
C ALA A 258 -4.42 16.23 1.03
N PHE A 259 -4.91 15.18 1.70
CA PHE A 259 -5.80 14.20 1.09
C PHE A 259 -7.16 14.80 0.70
N ASN A 260 -7.77 15.62 1.55
CA ASN A 260 -9.07 16.23 1.30
C ASN A 260 -9.06 17.74 1.62
N LYS A 261 -10.15 18.43 1.26
CA LYS A 261 -10.28 19.89 1.43
C LYS A 261 -10.17 20.31 2.89
N ASN A 262 -10.91 19.66 3.80
CA ASN A 262 -10.95 20.03 5.21
C ASN A 262 -9.57 19.90 5.87
N ALA A 263 -8.85 18.81 5.57
CA ALA A 263 -7.47 18.63 6.06
C ALA A 263 -6.52 19.70 5.49
N GLY A 264 -6.70 20.10 4.21
CA GLY A 264 -5.92 21.18 3.61
C GLY A 264 -6.20 22.53 4.25
N ASP A 265 -7.46 22.86 4.48
CA ASP A 265 -7.87 24.12 5.12
C ASP A 265 -7.33 24.18 6.57
N GLU A 266 -7.52 23.12 7.38
CA GLU A 266 -7.00 23.00 8.75
C GLU A 266 -5.47 23.14 8.80
N LEU A 267 -4.77 22.45 7.90
CA LEU A 267 -3.30 22.50 7.82
C LEU A 267 -2.81 23.90 7.40
N THR A 268 -3.51 24.54 6.46
CA THR A 268 -3.24 25.93 6.05
C THR A 268 -3.36 26.89 7.22
N GLU A 269 -4.48 26.84 7.95
CA GLU A 269 -4.71 27.69 9.13
C GLU A 269 -3.64 27.46 10.19
N ARG A 270 -3.33 26.20 10.48
CA ARG A 270 -2.35 25.83 11.50
C ARG A 270 -0.94 26.29 11.15
N ILE A 271 -0.47 26.07 9.92
CA ILE A 271 0.86 26.53 9.47
C ILE A 271 0.94 28.05 9.60
N ASN A 272 -0.03 28.80 9.07
CA ASN A 272 0.03 30.24 9.08
C ASN A 272 -0.14 30.85 10.47
N PHE A 273 -0.93 30.23 11.34
CA PHE A 273 -1.05 30.66 12.74
C PHE A 273 0.24 30.41 13.53
N ARG A 274 0.84 29.22 13.40
CA ARG A 274 2.04 28.84 14.14
C ARG A 274 3.31 29.56 13.67
N LEU A 275 3.39 29.85 12.39
CA LEU A 275 4.55 30.44 11.75
C LEU A 275 4.35 31.92 11.39
N LYS A 276 3.36 32.60 11.99
CA LYS A 276 2.97 33.97 11.67
C LYS A 276 4.16 34.94 11.68
N ASP A 277 5.03 34.84 12.70
CA ASP A 277 6.16 35.78 12.88
C ASP A 277 7.27 35.53 11.84
N ILE A 278 7.44 34.29 11.40
CA ILE A 278 8.36 33.90 10.32
C ILE A 278 7.81 34.38 8.98
N LEU A 279 6.53 34.08 8.70
CA LEU A 279 5.86 34.39 7.43
C LEU A 279 5.67 35.91 7.22
N ALA A 280 5.59 36.70 8.30
CA ALA A 280 5.53 38.16 8.24
C ALA A 280 6.73 38.74 7.49
N GLN A 281 7.91 38.13 7.57
CA GLN A 281 9.12 38.56 6.87
C GLN A 281 9.02 38.43 5.34
N PHE A 282 8.16 37.53 4.87
CA PHE A 282 7.94 37.27 3.44
C PHE A 282 6.67 37.94 2.88
N ASN A 283 5.85 38.54 3.74
CA ASN A 283 4.55 39.13 3.41
C ASN A 283 3.66 38.16 2.58
N THR A 284 3.68 36.90 2.91
CA THR A 284 2.97 35.85 2.17
C THR A 284 2.49 34.71 3.10
N ARG A 285 1.77 33.74 2.54
CA ARG A 285 1.22 32.58 3.26
C ARG A 285 1.67 31.29 2.61
N VAL A 286 1.76 30.23 3.40
CA VAL A 286 1.88 28.85 2.89
C VAL A 286 0.49 28.26 2.81
N GLU A 287 0.10 27.75 1.63
CA GLU A 287 -1.21 27.16 1.39
C GLU A 287 -1.07 25.64 1.23
N ALA A 288 -1.83 24.90 2.03
CA ALA A 288 -1.99 23.47 1.84
C ALA A 288 -3.20 23.22 0.92
N LEU A 289 -2.96 22.54 -0.18
CA LEU A 289 -3.96 22.26 -1.20
C LEU A 289 -4.35 20.79 -1.16
N ASN A 290 -5.61 20.46 -1.48
CA ASN A 290 -5.87 19.10 -1.90
C ASN A 290 -5.37 18.88 -3.34
N PHE A 291 -5.18 17.63 -3.73
CA PHE A 291 -4.67 17.28 -5.05
C PHE A 291 -5.51 17.83 -6.20
N HIS A 292 -6.84 17.82 -6.08
CA HIS A 292 -7.72 18.32 -7.14
C HIS A 292 -7.64 19.85 -7.29
N LYS A 293 -7.59 20.61 -6.19
CA LYS A 293 -7.39 22.06 -6.23
C LYS A 293 -6.03 22.41 -6.85
N PHE A 294 -5.01 21.60 -6.54
CA PHE A 294 -3.70 21.73 -7.19
C PHE A 294 -3.79 21.46 -8.69
N GLY A 295 -4.50 20.41 -9.10
CA GLY A 295 -4.75 20.07 -10.51
C GLY A 295 -5.43 21.22 -11.27
N VAL A 296 -6.49 21.80 -10.70
CA VAL A 296 -7.16 22.97 -11.27
C VAL A 296 -6.19 24.15 -11.46
N ARG A 297 -5.30 24.39 -10.46
CA ARG A 297 -4.27 25.43 -10.54
C ARG A 297 -3.25 25.18 -11.66
N VAL A 298 -2.80 23.93 -11.82
CA VAL A 298 -1.85 23.54 -12.87
C VAL A 298 -2.45 23.74 -14.25
N ILE A 299 -3.66 23.20 -14.48
CA ILE A 299 -4.36 23.33 -15.77
C ILE A 299 -4.63 24.81 -16.07
N GLY A 300 -5.15 25.57 -15.10
CA GLY A 300 -5.45 26.98 -15.26
C GLY A 300 -4.22 27.80 -15.67
N LYS A 301 -3.07 27.57 -15.03
CA LYS A 301 -1.80 28.24 -15.38
C LYS A 301 -1.24 27.80 -16.73
N ALA A 302 -1.35 26.51 -17.07
CA ALA A 302 -0.82 25.96 -18.33
C ALA A 302 -1.64 26.35 -19.55
N THR A 303 -2.96 26.53 -19.40
CA THR A 303 -3.90 26.80 -20.50
C THR A 303 -4.43 28.25 -20.54
N GLY A 304 -4.14 29.05 -19.52
CA GLY A 304 -4.67 30.40 -19.34
C GLY A 304 -6.14 30.44 -18.92
N LYS A 305 -6.81 29.28 -18.74
CA LYS A 305 -8.23 29.19 -18.39
C LYS A 305 -8.46 28.15 -17.29
N SER A 306 -9.20 28.52 -16.25
CA SER A 306 -9.58 27.58 -15.20
C SER A 306 -10.46 26.45 -15.79
N PRO A 307 -10.14 25.17 -15.49
CA PRO A 307 -10.94 24.04 -15.99
C PRO A 307 -12.33 24.04 -15.33
N SER A 308 -13.35 23.64 -16.09
CA SER A 308 -14.67 23.34 -15.55
C SER A 308 -14.67 21.92 -14.96
N VAL A 309 -15.12 21.79 -13.71
CA VAL A 309 -15.26 20.49 -13.06
C VAL A 309 -16.69 20.02 -13.22
N SER A 310 -16.89 18.80 -13.69
CA SER A 310 -18.24 18.24 -13.85
C SER A 310 -18.97 18.16 -12.50
N ASN A 311 -20.27 18.47 -12.51
CA ASN A 311 -21.14 18.33 -11.34
C ASN A 311 -21.23 16.87 -10.86
N ASP A 312 -21.05 15.91 -11.76
CA ASP A 312 -21.04 14.47 -11.47
C ASP A 312 -19.65 13.93 -11.09
N ALA A 313 -18.61 14.77 -11.02
CA ALA A 313 -17.22 14.34 -10.76
C ALA A 313 -17.03 13.51 -9.48
N GLY A 314 -17.83 13.79 -8.44
CA GLY A 314 -17.79 13.04 -7.18
C GLY A 314 -18.78 11.88 -7.09
N LYS A 315 -19.74 11.79 -8.01
CA LYS A 315 -20.80 10.76 -8.02
C LYS A 315 -21.21 10.45 -9.47
N PRO A 316 -20.36 9.76 -10.23
CA PRO A 316 -20.60 9.52 -11.66
C PRO A 316 -21.78 8.58 -11.96
N GLN A 317 -22.39 7.94 -10.94
CA GLN A 317 -23.46 6.96 -11.12
C GLN A 317 -24.62 7.50 -11.95
N SER A 318 -25.06 8.74 -11.72
CA SER A 318 -26.16 9.35 -12.45
C SER A 318 -25.86 9.50 -13.95
N LEU A 319 -24.66 9.99 -14.27
CA LEU A 319 -24.20 10.15 -15.65
C LEU A 319 -24.00 8.79 -16.33
N LEU A 320 -23.38 7.84 -15.64
CA LEU A 320 -23.17 6.48 -16.16
C LEU A 320 -24.51 5.80 -16.47
N ASN A 321 -25.52 5.96 -15.61
CA ASN A 321 -26.87 5.43 -15.85
C ASN A 321 -27.49 6.01 -17.15
N LYS A 322 -27.38 7.32 -17.34
CA LYS A 322 -27.87 7.96 -18.59
C LYS A 322 -27.14 7.40 -19.81
N ILE A 323 -25.82 7.24 -19.73
CA ILE A 323 -25.01 6.69 -20.83
C ILE A 323 -25.43 5.24 -21.13
N ILE A 324 -25.58 4.40 -20.10
CA ILE A 324 -25.99 3.00 -20.26
C ILE A 324 -27.37 2.94 -20.93
N GLN A 325 -28.36 3.74 -20.49
CA GLN A 325 -29.67 3.79 -21.11
C GLN A 325 -29.61 4.21 -22.57
N GLN A 326 -28.85 5.27 -22.89
CA GLN A 326 -28.64 5.70 -24.28
C GLN A 326 -28.02 4.60 -25.16
N LEU A 327 -27.00 3.90 -24.65
CA LEU A 327 -26.36 2.82 -25.38
C LEU A 327 -27.30 1.62 -25.58
N ILE A 328 -28.16 1.31 -24.62
CA ILE A 328 -29.21 0.29 -24.76
C ILE A 328 -30.17 0.63 -25.88
N GLU A 329 -30.55 1.91 -26.05
CA GLU A 329 -31.49 2.36 -27.05
C GLU A 329 -30.88 2.48 -28.44
N THR A 330 -29.58 2.81 -28.54
CA THR A 330 -28.93 3.18 -29.81
C THR A 330 -27.95 2.15 -30.37
N ASP A 331 -27.51 1.17 -29.57
CA ASP A 331 -26.51 0.16 -29.94
C ASP A 331 -27.06 -1.27 -29.69
N PRO A 332 -27.56 -1.96 -30.73
CA PRO A 332 -28.10 -3.31 -30.57
C PRO A 332 -27.09 -4.34 -30.04
N ASP A 333 -25.78 -4.24 -30.35
CA ASP A 333 -24.75 -5.12 -29.85
C ASP A 333 -24.53 -4.88 -28.34
N PHE A 334 -24.51 -3.62 -27.90
CA PHE A 334 -24.46 -3.28 -26.49
C PHE A 334 -25.70 -3.80 -25.76
N GLN A 335 -26.89 -3.60 -26.30
CA GLN A 335 -28.16 -4.06 -25.74
C GLN A 335 -28.12 -5.58 -25.48
N ALA A 336 -27.74 -6.35 -26.52
CA ALA A 336 -27.68 -7.84 -26.40
C ALA A 336 -26.68 -8.30 -25.35
N LYS A 337 -25.48 -7.70 -25.33
CA LYS A 337 -24.45 -8.03 -24.34
C LYS A 337 -24.86 -7.58 -22.92
N TYR A 338 -25.47 -6.42 -22.78
CA TYR A 338 -25.94 -5.91 -21.49
C TYR A 338 -27.04 -6.80 -20.92
N LEU A 339 -27.99 -7.22 -21.77
CA LEU A 339 -29.02 -8.16 -21.40
C LEU A 339 -28.42 -9.48 -20.90
N LEU A 340 -27.49 -10.06 -21.67
CA LEU A 340 -26.80 -11.29 -21.27
C LEU A 340 -26.02 -11.10 -19.95
N PHE A 341 -25.30 -10.00 -19.80
CA PHE A 341 -24.58 -9.72 -18.56
C PHE A 341 -25.55 -9.59 -17.38
N LYS A 342 -26.64 -8.87 -17.54
CA LYS A 342 -27.61 -8.65 -16.47
C LYS A 342 -28.34 -9.91 -16.06
N THR A 343 -28.74 -10.76 -17.03
CA THR A 343 -29.52 -11.96 -16.78
C THR A 343 -28.71 -13.12 -16.24
N ALA A 344 -27.45 -13.27 -16.70
CA ALA A 344 -26.65 -14.45 -16.41
C ALA A 344 -25.37 -14.19 -15.60
N TYR A 345 -24.78 -13.01 -15.73
CA TYR A 345 -23.42 -12.72 -15.23
C TYR A 345 -23.32 -11.55 -14.26
N LEU A 346 -24.42 -10.91 -13.88
CA LEU A 346 -24.38 -9.73 -12.98
C LEU A 346 -23.72 -10.07 -11.65
N ARG A 347 -24.07 -11.17 -11.04
CA ARG A 347 -23.42 -11.67 -9.81
C ARG A 347 -22.23 -12.58 -10.15
N PRO A 348 -21.14 -12.48 -9.39
CA PRO A 348 -20.04 -13.42 -9.54
C PRO A 348 -20.51 -14.82 -9.16
N PRO A 349 -20.36 -15.84 -10.05
CA PRO A 349 -20.74 -17.20 -9.73
C PRO A 349 -19.80 -17.80 -8.69
N LEU A 350 -20.38 -18.40 -7.64
CA LEU A 350 -19.62 -19.16 -6.66
C LEU A 350 -19.12 -20.46 -7.31
N SER A 351 -17.79 -20.62 -7.37
CA SER A 351 -17.20 -21.83 -7.96
C SER A 351 -17.21 -22.99 -6.96
N PRO A 352 -17.84 -24.13 -7.26
CA PRO A 352 -17.77 -25.29 -6.39
C PRO A 352 -16.35 -25.89 -6.31
N PHE A 353 -15.47 -25.58 -7.27
CA PHE A 353 -14.07 -26.03 -7.30
C PHE A 353 -13.14 -25.26 -6.37
N ALA A 354 -13.58 -24.15 -5.79
CA ALA A 354 -12.80 -23.35 -4.86
C ALA A 354 -12.69 -23.94 -3.45
N PHE A 355 -13.45 -25.01 -3.14
CA PHE A 355 -13.56 -25.57 -1.80
C PHE A 355 -12.93 -26.96 -1.72
N LYS A 356 -12.29 -27.27 -0.60
CA LYS A 356 -11.64 -28.56 -0.35
C LYS A 356 -12.56 -29.58 0.28
N THR A 357 -13.55 -29.12 1.07
CA THR A 357 -14.45 -29.98 1.81
C THR A 357 -15.91 -29.64 1.52
N GLN A 358 -16.79 -30.66 1.67
CA GLN A 358 -18.23 -30.49 1.54
C GLN A 358 -18.80 -29.47 2.53
N SER A 359 -18.31 -29.46 3.78
CA SER A 359 -18.79 -28.54 4.82
C SER A 359 -18.46 -27.08 4.49
N GLU A 360 -17.26 -26.79 3.96
CA GLU A 360 -16.88 -25.45 3.51
C GLU A 360 -17.76 -24.98 2.36
N TRP A 361 -17.98 -25.87 1.37
CA TRP A 361 -18.85 -25.60 0.24
C TRP A 361 -20.28 -25.28 0.69
N GLU A 362 -20.90 -26.16 1.49
CA GLU A 362 -22.28 -25.97 1.96
C GLU A 362 -22.45 -24.66 2.74
N LYS A 363 -21.49 -24.35 3.60
CA LYS A 363 -21.51 -23.10 4.37
C LYS A 363 -21.41 -21.86 3.45
N ALA A 364 -20.50 -21.86 2.50
CA ALA A 364 -20.35 -20.78 1.53
C ALA A 364 -21.55 -20.68 0.59
N HIS A 365 -22.05 -21.81 0.11
CA HIS A 365 -23.18 -21.90 -0.80
C HIS A 365 -24.46 -21.35 -0.16
N ARG A 366 -24.77 -21.76 1.07
CA ARG A 366 -25.94 -21.21 1.82
C ARG A 366 -25.81 -19.71 2.07
N ARG A 367 -24.59 -19.18 2.31
CA ARG A 367 -24.35 -17.73 2.46
C ARG A 367 -24.56 -16.95 1.16
N SER A 368 -24.38 -17.60 0.00
CA SER A 368 -24.58 -16.97 -1.30
C SER A 368 -26.03 -16.94 -1.78
N PHE A 369 -26.95 -17.59 -1.07
CA PHE A 369 -28.37 -17.60 -1.39
C PHE A 369 -29.00 -16.19 -1.33
N ASP A 370 -30.07 -16.00 -2.07
CA ASP A 370 -30.85 -14.78 -2.00
C ASP A 370 -31.44 -14.58 -0.60
N ARG A 371 -31.52 -13.35 -0.16
CA ARG A 371 -31.91 -13.02 1.22
C ARG A 371 -33.28 -13.61 1.57
N PHE A 372 -33.35 -14.33 2.67
CA PHE A 372 -34.52 -15.04 3.17
C PHE A 372 -35.03 -16.16 2.27
N LYS A 373 -34.22 -16.69 1.33
CA LYS A 373 -34.53 -17.80 0.45
C LYS A 373 -33.59 -18.97 0.69
N ASP A 374 -34.03 -20.17 0.34
CA ASP A 374 -33.21 -21.40 0.40
C ASP A 374 -32.61 -21.71 -0.99
N GLY A 375 -32.11 -20.72 -1.69
CA GLY A 375 -31.54 -20.79 -3.03
C GLY A 375 -31.54 -19.44 -3.72
N TYR A 376 -31.58 -19.48 -5.03
CA TYR A 376 -31.52 -18.31 -5.90
C TYR A 376 -32.87 -18.10 -6.62
N GLU A 377 -33.50 -16.95 -6.44
CA GLU A 377 -34.75 -16.61 -7.11
C GLU A 377 -34.54 -16.23 -8.58
N THR A 378 -35.33 -16.86 -9.48
CA THR A 378 -35.29 -16.56 -10.91
C THR A 378 -36.28 -15.44 -11.28
N TYR A 379 -36.21 -14.90 -12.51
CA TYR A 379 -37.19 -13.92 -13.02
C TYR A 379 -38.62 -14.47 -13.13
N GLN A 380 -38.78 -15.80 -13.25
CA GLN A 380 -40.08 -16.44 -13.26
C GLN A 380 -40.61 -16.70 -11.83
N GLY A 381 -39.76 -16.61 -10.82
CA GLY A 381 -40.11 -16.68 -9.38
C GLY A 381 -39.79 -18.03 -8.71
N GLU A 382 -39.19 -19.00 -9.44
CA GLU A 382 -38.71 -20.24 -8.84
C GLU A 382 -37.46 -20.01 -7.99
N ILE A 383 -37.23 -20.88 -7.02
CA ILE A 383 -36.00 -20.94 -6.25
C ILE A 383 -35.16 -22.10 -6.77
N VAL A 384 -34.02 -21.77 -7.38
CA VAL A 384 -33.09 -22.75 -7.96
C VAL A 384 -31.87 -22.93 -7.07
N LYS A 385 -31.14 -24.04 -7.24
CA LYS A 385 -30.09 -24.48 -6.33
C LYS A 385 -28.70 -23.95 -6.64
N SER A 386 -28.44 -23.47 -7.85
CA SER A 386 -27.12 -22.97 -8.24
C SER A 386 -27.19 -21.71 -9.09
N HIS A 387 -26.06 -20.96 -9.13
CA HIS A 387 -25.93 -19.80 -10.03
C HIS A 387 -26.04 -20.20 -11.52
N GLY A 388 -25.56 -21.38 -11.88
CA GLY A 388 -25.68 -21.88 -13.24
C GLY A 388 -27.15 -22.14 -13.65
N GLU A 389 -27.94 -22.76 -12.78
CA GLU A 389 -29.37 -22.94 -12.98
C GLU A 389 -30.10 -21.60 -13.06
N LYS A 390 -29.82 -20.65 -12.15
CA LYS A 390 -30.38 -19.27 -12.21
C LYS A 390 -30.06 -18.61 -13.54
N ALA A 391 -28.81 -18.69 -14.02
CA ALA A 391 -28.41 -18.10 -15.29
C ALA A 391 -29.14 -18.72 -16.49
N ILE A 392 -29.30 -20.04 -16.51
CA ILE A 392 -30.05 -20.76 -17.53
C ILE A 392 -31.53 -20.37 -17.50
N ALA A 393 -32.17 -20.40 -16.33
CA ALA A 393 -33.57 -20.02 -16.13
C ALA A 393 -33.84 -18.59 -16.60
N ASN A 394 -33.01 -17.63 -16.15
CA ASN A 394 -33.14 -16.22 -16.53
C ASN A 394 -32.86 -15.99 -18.03
N TRP A 395 -31.92 -16.73 -18.62
CA TRP A 395 -31.66 -16.67 -20.05
C TRP A 395 -32.83 -17.21 -20.84
N LEU A 396 -33.38 -18.41 -20.50
CA LEU A 396 -34.59 -18.97 -21.13
C LEU A 396 -35.76 -17.99 -21.03
N TYR A 397 -36.00 -17.43 -19.83
CA TYR A 397 -37.01 -16.39 -19.62
C TYR A 397 -36.79 -15.18 -20.53
N SER A 398 -35.56 -14.66 -20.60
CA SER A 398 -35.23 -13.47 -21.43
C SER A 398 -35.42 -13.75 -22.93
N GLN A 399 -35.18 -14.99 -23.36
CA GLN A 399 -35.39 -15.43 -24.73
C GLN A 399 -36.85 -15.79 -25.05
N GLY A 400 -37.73 -15.71 -24.03
CA GLY A 400 -39.15 -16.06 -24.18
C GLY A 400 -39.36 -17.55 -24.45
N VAL A 401 -38.46 -18.39 -24.02
CA VAL A 401 -38.56 -19.87 -24.11
C VAL A 401 -39.25 -20.41 -22.87
N PRO A 402 -40.44 -21.02 -22.99
CA PRO A 402 -41.15 -21.61 -21.88
C PRO A 402 -40.39 -22.82 -21.29
N TYR A 403 -40.26 -22.84 -19.96
CA TYR A 403 -39.64 -23.95 -19.24
C TYR A 403 -40.37 -24.23 -17.93
N LYS A 404 -40.15 -25.44 -17.40
CA LYS A 404 -40.58 -25.83 -16.04
C LYS A 404 -39.36 -26.33 -15.27
N TYR A 405 -39.17 -25.80 -14.05
CA TYR A 405 -38.05 -26.17 -13.18
C TYR A 405 -38.44 -27.32 -12.26
N GLU A 406 -37.57 -28.35 -12.13
CA GLU A 406 -37.78 -29.57 -11.30
C GLU A 406 -39.16 -30.23 -11.45
N MET A 407 -39.72 -30.20 -12.66
CA MET A 407 -40.94 -30.96 -12.95
C MET A 407 -40.68 -32.46 -12.78
N SER A 408 -41.61 -33.18 -12.13
CA SER A 408 -41.49 -34.63 -12.04
C SER A 408 -41.45 -35.26 -13.44
N TYR A 409 -40.45 -36.11 -13.65
CA TYR A 409 -40.29 -36.82 -14.91
C TYR A 409 -41.55 -37.68 -15.21
N GLU A 410 -41.92 -37.77 -16.45
CA GLU A 410 -43.20 -38.36 -16.88
C GLU A 410 -43.31 -39.85 -16.59
N TYR A 411 -42.20 -40.56 -16.45
CA TYR A 411 -42.16 -41.97 -16.10
C TYR A 411 -41.82 -42.15 -14.62
N ASP A 412 -42.33 -43.22 -14.00
CA ASP A 412 -41.98 -43.63 -12.64
C ASP A 412 -40.53 -44.16 -12.60
N THR A 413 -39.68 -43.48 -11.90
CA THR A 413 -38.26 -43.77 -11.77
C THR A 413 -37.85 -44.05 -10.32
N ALA A 414 -38.82 -43.95 -9.40
CA ALA A 414 -38.53 -44.19 -7.98
C ALA A 414 -38.19 -45.67 -7.74
N ASN A 415 -37.14 -45.92 -6.98
CA ASN A 415 -36.71 -47.24 -6.54
C ASN A 415 -36.03 -47.20 -5.16
N GLU A 416 -35.52 -48.32 -4.67
CA GLU A 416 -34.87 -48.38 -3.34
C GLU A 416 -33.70 -47.39 -3.17
N ASN A 417 -32.98 -47.04 -4.27
CA ASN A 417 -31.80 -46.22 -4.23
C ASN A 417 -32.07 -44.76 -4.68
N TYR A 418 -33.10 -44.53 -5.48
CA TYR A 418 -33.40 -43.22 -6.09
C TYR A 418 -34.86 -42.82 -5.89
N ARG A 419 -35.04 -41.50 -5.58
CA ARG A 419 -36.37 -40.88 -5.57
C ARG A 419 -36.84 -40.63 -6.99
N GLN A 420 -38.17 -40.35 -7.16
CA GLN A 420 -38.70 -39.89 -8.43
C GLN A 420 -37.82 -38.78 -9.03
N TYR A 421 -37.38 -39.01 -10.28
CA TYR A 421 -36.48 -38.07 -10.99
C TYR A 421 -37.19 -36.76 -11.28
N LYS A 422 -36.43 -35.70 -11.08
CA LYS A 422 -36.81 -34.32 -11.41
C LYS A 422 -35.63 -33.70 -12.13
N PRO A 423 -35.69 -33.57 -13.48
CA PRO A 423 -34.67 -32.87 -14.25
C PRO A 423 -34.66 -31.39 -13.87
N ASP A 424 -33.49 -30.74 -14.01
CA ASP A 424 -33.35 -29.31 -13.68
C ASP A 424 -34.36 -28.47 -14.50
N PHE A 425 -34.47 -28.73 -15.81
CA PHE A 425 -35.44 -28.03 -16.67
C PHE A 425 -36.12 -28.99 -17.64
N TYR A 426 -37.37 -28.71 -17.92
CA TYR A 426 -38.15 -29.28 -19.00
C TYR A 426 -38.70 -28.19 -19.92
N LEU A 427 -38.46 -28.29 -21.23
CA LEU A 427 -38.91 -27.40 -22.27
C LEU A 427 -40.10 -28.01 -23.03
N PRO A 428 -41.34 -27.59 -22.71
CA PRO A 428 -42.54 -28.28 -23.18
C PRO A 428 -42.81 -28.14 -24.69
N GLU A 429 -42.38 -27.06 -25.32
CA GLU A 429 -42.62 -26.82 -26.75
C GLU A 429 -41.89 -27.83 -27.65
N ILE A 430 -40.77 -28.36 -27.21
CA ILE A 430 -39.91 -29.30 -27.97
C ILE A 430 -39.70 -30.62 -27.26
N ASN A 431 -40.39 -30.85 -26.15
CA ASN A 431 -40.29 -32.06 -25.32
C ASN A 431 -38.85 -32.41 -24.95
N LEU A 432 -38.08 -31.44 -24.44
CA LEU A 432 -36.68 -31.55 -24.18
C LEU A 432 -36.38 -31.36 -22.69
N TYR A 433 -35.51 -32.25 -22.15
CA TYR A 433 -34.99 -32.13 -20.79
C TYR A 433 -33.59 -31.50 -20.80
N LEU A 434 -33.24 -30.76 -19.74
CA LEU A 434 -31.93 -30.16 -19.59
C LEU A 434 -31.42 -30.33 -18.15
N GLU A 435 -30.16 -30.74 -18.04
CA GLU A 435 -29.42 -30.87 -16.78
C GLU A 435 -28.19 -29.98 -16.77
N HIS A 436 -27.89 -29.36 -15.61
CA HIS A 436 -26.71 -28.51 -15.40
C HIS A 436 -25.79 -29.16 -14.37
N TYR A 437 -24.60 -29.60 -14.79
CA TYR A 437 -23.65 -30.29 -13.93
C TYR A 437 -22.48 -29.45 -13.49
N ALA A 438 -22.04 -29.61 -12.23
CA ALA A 438 -20.81 -29.04 -11.71
C ALA A 438 -19.57 -29.77 -12.21
N LEU A 439 -19.22 -29.61 -13.50
CA LEU A 439 -18.07 -30.24 -14.14
C LEU A 439 -17.04 -29.24 -14.62
N ASP A 440 -15.74 -29.63 -14.48
CA ASP A 440 -14.58 -28.90 -15.01
C ASP A 440 -14.41 -29.10 -16.52
N GLN A 441 -13.32 -28.55 -17.09
CA GLN A 441 -12.98 -28.71 -18.51
C GLN A 441 -12.70 -30.14 -18.93
N HIS A 442 -12.38 -31.02 -17.99
CA HIS A 442 -12.11 -32.45 -18.23
C HIS A 442 -13.31 -33.33 -17.91
N GLY A 443 -14.47 -32.76 -17.61
CA GLY A 443 -15.68 -33.50 -17.25
C GLY A 443 -15.65 -34.08 -15.83
N ARG A 444 -14.83 -33.59 -14.94
CA ARG A 444 -14.70 -34.06 -13.55
C ARG A 444 -15.47 -33.14 -12.59
N PRO A 445 -16.20 -33.73 -11.62
CA PRO A 445 -16.84 -32.92 -10.56
C PRO A 445 -15.80 -32.42 -9.52
N PRO A 446 -16.18 -31.47 -8.63
CA PRO A 446 -15.37 -31.12 -7.48
C PRO A 446 -15.07 -32.34 -6.61
N ALA A 447 -13.84 -32.46 -6.10
CA ALA A 447 -13.40 -33.64 -5.35
C ALA A 447 -14.28 -33.94 -4.12
N HIS A 448 -14.85 -32.93 -3.49
CA HIS A 448 -15.72 -33.08 -2.32
C HIS A 448 -17.16 -33.56 -2.63
N PHE A 449 -17.58 -33.60 -3.90
CA PHE A 449 -18.90 -34.16 -4.28
C PHE A 449 -18.93 -35.69 -4.25
N GLY A 450 -17.76 -36.33 -4.35
CA GLY A 450 -17.62 -37.79 -4.22
C GLY A 450 -18.13 -38.62 -5.43
N GLN A 451 -18.01 -39.93 -5.29
CA GLN A 451 -18.40 -40.89 -6.36
C GLN A 451 -19.91 -40.87 -6.62
N LYS A 452 -20.72 -40.67 -5.58
CA LYS A 452 -22.19 -40.63 -5.71
C LYS A 452 -22.67 -39.65 -6.77
N TYR A 453 -22.03 -38.49 -6.88
CA TYR A 453 -22.39 -37.46 -7.87
C TYR A 453 -22.25 -38.00 -9.32
N LEU A 454 -21.17 -38.73 -9.57
CA LEU A 454 -20.93 -39.38 -10.87
C LEU A 454 -21.92 -40.51 -11.15
N ASP A 455 -22.29 -41.26 -10.13
CA ASP A 455 -23.27 -42.36 -10.27
C ASP A 455 -24.68 -41.81 -10.52
N ASP A 456 -25.07 -40.73 -9.84
CA ASP A 456 -26.32 -40.00 -10.08
C ASP A 456 -26.40 -39.47 -11.53
N MET A 457 -25.29 -38.89 -12.06
CA MET A 457 -25.21 -38.44 -13.45
C MET A 457 -25.41 -39.56 -14.45
N LYS A 458 -24.75 -40.74 -14.24
CA LYS A 458 -24.89 -41.93 -15.09
C LYS A 458 -26.34 -42.45 -15.05
N TRP A 459 -26.91 -42.54 -13.84
CA TRP A 459 -28.28 -42.96 -13.65
C TRP A 459 -29.27 -42.07 -14.42
N LYS A 460 -29.17 -40.74 -14.28
CA LYS A 460 -29.99 -39.78 -15.02
C LYS A 460 -29.89 -39.96 -16.52
N SER A 461 -28.68 -40.10 -17.07
CA SER A 461 -28.45 -40.34 -18.50
C SER A 461 -29.06 -41.70 -18.94
N GLY A 462 -28.94 -42.73 -18.11
CA GLY A 462 -29.53 -44.07 -18.35
C GLY A 462 -31.06 -44.04 -18.41
N ILE A 463 -31.71 -43.25 -17.55
CA ILE A 463 -33.17 -43.06 -17.58
C ILE A 463 -33.60 -42.49 -18.93
N HIS A 464 -32.97 -41.42 -19.42
CA HIS A 464 -33.32 -40.84 -20.72
C HIS A 464 -33.09 -41.82 -21.90
N GLN A 465 -32.03 -42.63 -21.84
CA GLN A 465 -31.79 -43.69 -22.83
C GLN A 465 -32.87 -44.76 -22.77
N GLN A 466 -33.25 -45.22 -21.59
CA GLN A 466 -34.27 -46.27 -21.36
C GLN A 466 -35.62 -45.84 -21.91
N TYR A 467 -36.02 -44.60 -21.61
CA TYR A 467 -37.34 -44.09 -22.02
C TYR A 467 -37.31 -43.34 -23.35
N LYS A 468 -36.15 -43.24 -24.02
CA LYS A 468 -35.97 -42.60 -25.34
C LYS A 468 -36.42 -41.14 -25.34
N THR A 469 -36.14 -40.41 -24.25
CA THR A 469 -36.42 -38.98 -24.13
C THR A 469 -35.16 -38.15 -24.42
N ASP A 470 -35.32 -36.96 -24.95
CA ASP A 470 -34.19 -36.10 -25.36
C ASP A 470 -33.65 -35.30 -24.17
N LEU A 471 -32.34 -35.39 -23.95
CA LEU A 471 -31.64 -34.70 -22.88
C LEU A 471 -30.46 -33.90 -23.39
N ILE A 472 -30.41 -32.62 -23.04
CA ILE A 472 -29.21 -31.75 -23.18
C ILE A 472 -28.53 -31.63 -21.83
N THR A 473 -27.18 -31.66 -21.84
CA THR A 473 -26.39 -31.43 -20.64
C THR A 473 -25.52 -30.20 -20.81
N THR A 474 -25.48 -29.38 -19.76
CA THR A 474 -24.62 -28.21 -19.64
C THR A 474 -23.69 -28.36 -18.46
N THR A 475 -22.58 -27.60 -18.41
CA THR A 475 -21.61 -27.72 -17.33
C THR A 475 -21.20 -26.38 -16.77
N PHE A 476 -20.75 -26.37 -15.53
CA PHE A 476 -20.20 -25.19 -14.88
C PHE A 476 -19.06 -24.59 -15.71
N HIS A 477 -18.17 -25.42 -16.27
CA HIS A 477 -17.09 -24.93 -17.14
C HIS A 477 -17.63 -24.20 -18.37
N LYS A 478 -18.65 -24.75 -19.06
CA LYS A 478 -19.27 -24.06 -20.22
C LYS A 478 -19.95 -22.76 -19.83
N PHE A 479 -20.48 -22.68 -18.61
CA PHE A 479 -21.05 -21.45 -18.06
C PHE A 479 -19.98 -20.37 -17.83
N ILE A 480 -18.89 -20.72 -17.13
CA ILE A 480 -17.80 -19.77 -16.86
C ILE A 480 -17.10 -19.27 -18.13
N THR A 481 -16.91 -20.17 -19.12
CA THR A 481 -16.30 -19.82 -20.42
C THR A 481 -17.27 -19.17 -21.40
N GLY A 482 -18.55 -19.07 -21.06
CA GLY A 482 -19.60 -18.42 -21.88
C GLY A 482 -20.07 -19.23 -23.08
N SER A 483 -19.53 -20.43 -23.28
CA SER A 483 -19.94 -21.26 -24.41
C SER A 483 -21.35 -21.86 -24.28
N ILE A 484 -21.92 -21.81 -23.06
CA ILE A 484 -23.21 -22.42 -22.73
C ILE A 484 -24.36 -21.84 -23.55
N PHE A 485 -24.54 -20.50 -23.55
CA PHE A 485 -25.75 -19.91 -24.15
C PHE A 485 -25.75 -20.00 -25.66
N LYS A 486 -24.60 -19.82 -26.31
CA LYS A 486 -24.46 -19.99 -27.76
C LYS A 486 -24.78 -21.43 -28.17
N LYS A 487 -24.28 -22.43 -27.40
CA LYS A 487 -24.57 -23.85 -27.67
C LYS A 487 -26.02 -24.17 -27.40
N LEU A 488 -26.59 -23.71 -26.28
CA LEU A 488 -28.03 -23.89 -26.01
C LEU A 488 -28.89 -23.29 -27.10
N GLU A 489 -28.61 -22.09 -27.54
CA GLU A 489 -29.35 -21.44 -28.64
C GLU A 489 -29.32 -22.27 -29.93
N GLN A 490 -28.13 -22.76 -30.31
CA GLN A 490 -27.97 -23.61 -31.50
C GLN A 490 -28.73 -24.92 -31.35
N GLU A 491 -28.59 -25.61 -30.23
CA GLU A 491 -29.26 -26.90 -29.95
C GLU A 491 -30.77 -26.73 -29.87
N LEU A 492 -31.29 -25.69 -29.26
CA LEU A 492 -32.73 -25.43 -29.17
C LEU A 492 -33.31 -25.06 -30.54
N LYS A 493 -32.63 -24.22 -31.32
CA LYS A 493 -33.05 -23.86 -32.70
C LYS A 493 -33.06 -25.09 -33.62
N SER A 494 -32.08 -25.96 -33.54
CA SER A 494 -32.03 -27.16 -34.37
C SER A 494 -33.17 -28.16 -34.07
N ARG A 495 -33.80 -28.06 -32.88
CA ARG A 495 -34.96 -28.83 -32.48
C ARG A 495 -36.27 -28.10 -32.69
N GLY A 496 -36.26 -26.96 -33.34
CA GLY A 496 -37.46 -26.22 -33.69
C GLY A 496 -37.98 -25.25 -32.61
N GLN A 497 -37.21 -24.96 -31.56
CA GLN A 497 -37.59 -24.02 -30.53
C GLN A 497 -37.71 -22.61 -31.13
N VAL A 498 -38.87 -21.98 -30.95
CA VAL A 498 -39.10 -20.61 -31.35
C VAL A 498 -38.69 -19.66 -30.24
N PHE A 499 -37.84 -18.69 -30.58
CA PHE A 499 -37.39 -17.66 -29.64
C PHE A 499 -38.27 -16.41 -29.80
N LYS A 500 -38.77 -15.90 -28.67
CA LYS A 500 -39.53 -14.64 -28.59
C LYS A 500 -38.90 -13.75 -27.51
N PRO A 501 -37.74 -13.12 -27.82
CA PRO A 501 -37.01 -12.36 -26.81
C PRO A 501 -37.87 -11.29 -26.12
N ARG A 502 -37.84 -11.25 -24.78
CA ARG A 502 -38.56 -10.26 -24.00
C ARG A 502 -37.79 -8.92 -24.03
N SER A 503 -38.56 -7.85 -23.95
CA SER A 503 -38.00 -6.51 -23.90
C SER A 503 -37.28 -6.25 -22.56
N LEU A 504 -36.28 -5.34 -22.55
CA LEU A 504 -35.59 -4.94 -21.32
C LEU A 504 -36.54 -4.34 -20.27
N PRO A 505 -37.55 -3.52 -20.58
CA PRO A 505 -38.54 -3.07 -19.62
C PRO A 505 -39.25 -4.22 -18.90
N GLU A 506 -39.69 -5.25 -19.62
CA GLU A 506 -40.34 -6.43 -19.02
C GLU A 506 -39.42 -7.20 -18.08
N ILE A 507 -38.15 -7.37 -18.46
CA ILE A 507 -37.14 -8.00 -17.62
C ILE A 507 -36.85 -7.16 -16.39
N ASN A 508 -36.73 -5.84 -16.52
CA ASN A 508 -36.47 -4.91 -15.43
C ASN A 508 -37.62 -4.86 -14.42
N GLU A 509 -38.87 -4.99 -14.86
CA GLU A 509 -40.03 -5.05 -13.96
C GLU A 509 -39.95 -6.28 -13.04
N LYS A 510 -39.60 -7.44 -13.57
CA LYS A 510 -39.39 -8.66 -12.79
C LYS A 510 -38.15 -8.55 -11.90
N ALA A 511 -37.06 -7.99 -12.41
CA ALA A 511 -35.82 -7.78 -11.66
C ALA A 511 -35.99 -6.85 -10.45
N LYS A 512 -36.89 -5.86 -10.48
CA LYS A 512 -37.19 -4.95 -9.36
C LYS A 512 -37.77 -5.67 -8.14
N SER A 513 -38.45 -6.80 -8.35
CA SER A 513 -39.02 -7.61 -7.26
C SER A 513 -37.97 -8.46 -6.55
N ILE A 514 -36.81 -8.66 -7.16
CA ILE A 514 -35.72 -9.48 -6.67
C ILE A 514 -34.62 -8.54 -6.16
N TYR A 515 -34.10 -8.78 -4.96
CA TYR A 515 -32.95 -8.01 -4.44
C TYR A 515 -31.73 -8.25 -5.34
N GLU A 516 -31.52 -7.33 -6.29
CA GLU A 516 -30.40 -7.43 -7.24
C GLU A 516 -29.19 -6.59 -6.78
N TYR A 517 -28.03 -7.12 -7.16
CA TYR A 517 -26.74 -6.43 -7.12
C TYR A 517 -26.81 -5.15 -7.96
N ASP A 518 -26.40 -4.01 -7.41
CA ASP A 518 -26.45 -2.73 -8.12
C ASP A 518 -25.34 -2.64 -9.16
N ALA A 519 -25.68 -2.90 -10.43
CA ALA A 519 -24.76 -2.78 -11.56
C ALA A 519 -24.15 -1.36 -11.66
N ASN A 520 -24.89 -0.34 -11.26
CA ASN A 520 -24.46 1.05 -11.40
C ASN A 520 -23.35 1.41 -10.40
N GLU A 521 -23.42 0.85 -9.18
CA GLU A 521 -22.32 0.96 -8.20
C GLU A 521 -21.06 0.27 -8.74
N LEU A 522 -21.21 -0.89 -9.39
CA LEU A 522 -20.10 -1.61 -9.99
C LEU A 522 -19.41 -0.79 -11.09
N TYR A 523 -20.19 -0.23 -12.04
CA TYR A 523 -19.61 0.59 -13.11
C TYR A 523 -18.91 1.85 -12.56
N ALA A 524 -19.47 2.51 -11.57
CA ALA A 524 -18.88 3.71 -10.97
C ALA A 524 -17.59 3.39 -10.20
N SER A 525 -17.62 2.30 -9.42
CA SER A 525 -16.42 1.83 -8.70
C SER A 525 -15.33 1.41 -9.68
N PHE A 526 -15.67 0.65 -10.72
CA PHE A 526 -14.72 0.24 -11.75
C PHE A 526 -14.11 1.43 -12.48
N LEU A 527 -14.94 2.45 -12.85
CA LEU A 527 -14.47 3.68 -13.50
C LEU A 527 -13.43 4.41 -12.65
N SER A 528 -13.70 4.59 -11.36
CA SER A 528 -12.78 5.26 -10.45
C SER A 528 -11.43 4.54 -10.41
N HIS A 529 -11.43 3.22 -10.22
CA HIS A 529 -10.19 2.44 -10.18
C HIS A 529 -9.48 2.37 -11.53
N TYR A 530 -10.25 2.26 -12.64
CA TYR A 530 -9.72 2.25 -14.00
C TYR A 530 -8.93 3.53 -14.29
N LYS A 531 -9.50 4.69 -13.97
CA LYS A 531 -8.86 6.00 -14.18
C LYS A 531 -7.71 6.24 -13.21
N SER A 532 -7.91 6.04 -11.91
CA SER A 532 -6.89 6.20 -10.87
C SER A 532 -5.64 5.36 -11.15
N ASN A 533 -5.82 4.12 -11.63
CA ASN A 533 -4.71 3.22 -11.96
C ASN A 533 -4.24 3.35 -13.41
N GLN A 534 -4.90 4.22 -14.22
CA GLN A 534 -4.63 4.38 -15.66
C GLN A 534 -4.55 3.03 -16.39
N ALA A 535 -5.51 2.14 -16.08
CA ALA A 535 -5.59 0.84 -16.70
C ALA A 535 -5.93 0.99 -18.20
N ASN A 536 -5.57 -0.02 -19.00
CA ASN A 536 -5.85 -0.03 -20.44
C ASN A 536 -6.77 -1.21 -20.79
N ILE A 537 -7.94 -0.94 -21.34
CA ILE A 537 -8.94 -1.96 -21.67
C ILE A 537 -8.41 -3.00 -22.65
N THR A 538 -7.65 -2.58 -23.68
CA THR A 538 -7.05 -3.49 -24.66
C THR A 538 -6.11 -4.50 -23.98
N SER A 539 -5.26 -4.00 -23.09
CA SER A 539 -4.36 -4.85 -22.30
C SER A 539 -5.11 -5.76 -21.34
N LEU A 540 -6.21 -5.28 -20.75
CA LEU A 540 -7.04 -6.11 -19.87
C LEU A 540 -7.70 -7.24 -20.65
N LEU A 541 -8.30 -6.95 -21.82
CA LEU A 541 -8.93 -7.94 -22.69
C LEU A 541 -7.94 -8.97 -23.29
N ALA A 542 -6.67 -8.62 -23.38
CA ALA A 542 -5.62 -9.50 -23.89
C ALA A 542 -5.16 -10.57 -22.87
N LYS A 543 -5.62 -10.51 -21.60
CA LYS A 543 -5.27 -11.49 -20.58
C LYS A 543 -5.85 -12.88 -20.93
N PRO A 544 -5.06 -13.97 -20.95
CA PRO A 544 -5.51 -15.27 -21.45
C PRO A 544 -6.49 -16.02 -20.53
N SER A 545 -6.65 -15.60 -19.29
CA SER A 545 -7.43 -16.30 -18.26
C SER A 545 -8.75 -15.64 -17.89
N LEU A 546 -9.26 -14.74 -18.73
CA LEU A 546 -10.52 -14.06 -18.45
C LEU A 546 -11.72 -15.00 -18.58
N SER A 547 -12.61 -14.94 -17.59
CA SER A 547 -13.94 -15.54 -17.66
C SER A 547 -14.84 -14.78 -18.61
N GLN A 548 -15.93 -15.41 -19.05
CA GLN A 548 -16.94 -14.72 -19.91
C GLN A 548 -17.56 -13.49 -19.22
N ARG A 549 -17.74 -13.56 -17.91
CA ARG A 549 -18.20 -12.42 -17.10
C ARG A 549 -17.28 -11.22 -17.25
N GLU A 550 -15.97 -11.45 -17.13
CA GLU A 550 -14.95 -10.39 -17.23
C GLU A 550 -14.88 -9.84 -18.66
N ILE A 551 -14.92 -10.71 -19.67
CA ILE A 551 -14.90 -10.31 -21.08
C ILE A 551 -16.13 -9.44 -21.42
N LEU A 552 -17.33 -9.89 -21.06
CA LEU A 552 -18.56 -9.14 -21.30
C LEU A 552 -18.56 -7.78 -20.59
N PHE A 553 -18.16 -7.77 -19.32
CA PHE A 553 -18.09 -6.54 -18.55
C PHE A 553 -17.10 -5.54 -19.15
N LEU A 554 -15.89 -5.98 -19.52
CA LEU A 554 -14.87 -5.12 -20.13
C LEU A 554 -15.32 -4.57 -21.50
N GLN A 555 -16.02 -5.38 -22.32
CA GLN A 555 -16.58 -4.94 -23.59
C GLN A 555 -17.67 -3.87 -23.39
N LEU A 556 -18.56 -4.09 -22.44
CA LEU A 556 -19.61 -3.14 -22.07
C LEU A 556 -19.02 -1.86 -21.49
N PHE A 557 -18.09 -2.02 -20.52
CA PHE A 557 -17.41 -0.89 -19.89
C PHE A 557 -16.62 -0.06 -20.91
N SER A 558 -16.01 -0.69 -21.92
CA SER A 558 -15.28 0.03 -22.97
C SER A 558 -16.19 1.03 -23.71
N LYS A 559 -17.40 0.62 -24.10
CA LYS A 559 -18.37 1.49 -24.77
C LYS A 559 -18.90 2.58 -23.84
N VAL A 560 -19.19 2.23 -22.58
CA VAL A 560 -19.63 3.18 -21.56
C VAL A 560 -18.56 4.23 -21.31
N TYR A 561 -17.30 3.80 -21.14
CA TYR A 561 -16.17 4.71 -20.90
C TYR A 561 -15.89 5.63 -22.08
N GLN A 562 -15.91 5.11 -23.32
CA GLN A 562 -15.75 5.92 -24.52
C GLN A 562 -16.81 7.03 -24.59
N ARG A 563 -18.06 6.70 -24.29
CA ARG A 563 -19.15 7.70 -24.29
C ARG A 563 -19.00 8.70 -23.12
N TYR A 564 -18.60 8.25 -21.95
CA TYR A 564 -18.31 9.08 -20.79
C TYR A 564 -17.21 10.11 -21.10
N ASP A 565 -16.09 9.64 -21.63
CA ASP A 565 -14.95 10.47 -22.02
C ASP A 565 -15.30 11.48 -23.11
N GLN A 566 -16.09 11.07 -24.15
CA GLN A 566 -16.59 11.96 -25.17
C GLN A 566 -17.49 13.07 -24.61
N LEU A 567 -18.37 12.73 -23.66
CA LEU A 567 -19.26 13.73 -23.06
C LEU A 567 -18.47 14.77 -22.27
N LEU A 568 -17.52 14.35 -21.45
CA LEU A 568 -16.66 15.27 -20.71
C LEU A 568 -15.84 16.16 -21.65
N LYS A 569 -15.25 15.60 -22.70
CA LYS A 569 -14.49 16.36 -23.71
C LYS A 569 -15.37 17.36 -24.48
N ASN A 570 -16.57 16.98 -24.84
CA ASN A 570 -17.50 17.86 -25.59
C ASN A 570 -17.98 19.04 -24.73
N SER A 571 -18.25 18.82 -23.44
CA SER A 571 -18.59 19.87 -22.48
C SER A 571 -17.36 20.63 -21.97
N LYS A 572 -16.15 20.21 -22.32
CA LYS A 572 -14.87 20.74 -21.79
C LYS A 572 -14.81 20.70 -20.26
N GLU A 573 -15.34 19.62 -19.69
CA GLU A 573 -15.34 19.36 -18.26
C GLU A 573 -14.36 18.26 -17.90
N TYR A 574 -13.92 18.27 -16.65
CA TYR A 574 -13.02 17.29 -16.05
C TYR A 574 -13.69 16.63 -14.87
N ASP A 575 -13.49 15.34 -14.68
CA ASP A 575 -13.69 14.71 -13.38
C ASP A 575 -12.43 14.81 -12.50
N PHE A 576 -12.50 14.30 -11.28
CA PHE A 576 -11.39 14.43 -10.35
C PHE A 576 -10.12 13.69 -10.77
N ASP A 577 -10.24 12.53 -11.40
CA ASP A 577 -9.07 11.78 -11.89
C ASP A 577 -8.48 12.44 -13.14
N ASP A 578 -9.32 12.99 -14.03
CA ASP A 578 -8.86 13.74 -15.21
C ASP A 578 -8.01 14.94 -14.82
N LEU A 579 -8.40 15.68 -13.76
CA LEU A 579 -7.60 16.82 -13.27
C LEU A 579 -6.18 16.42 -12.91
N LEU A 580 -6.00 15.24 -12.29
CA LEU A 580 -4.68 14.74 -11.91
C LEU A 580 -3.87 14.25 -13.12
N ILE A 581 -4.51 13.51 -14.01
CA ILE A 581 -3.89 12.94 -15.21
C ILE A 581 -3.42 14.06 -16.15
N GLU A 582 -4.31 15.01 -16.46
CA GLU A 582 -4.01 16.15 -17.31
C GLU A 582 -2.92 17.04 -16.71
N SER A 583 -2.98 17.29 -15.39
CA SER A 583 -1.94 18.05 -14.71
C SER A 583 -0.57 17.40 -14.82
N ALA A 584 -0.49 16.09 -14.60
CA ALA A 584 0.76 15.34 -14.76
C ALA A 584 1.30 15.43 -16.20
N GLN A 585 0.42 15.35 -17.18
CA GLN A 585 0.79 15.49 -18.59
C GLN A 585 1.33 16.89 -18.91
N LEU A 586 0.61 17.94 -18.51
CA LEU A 586 1.02 19.33 -18.74
C LEU A 586 2.37 19.67 -18.08
N ILE A 587 2.66 19.09 -16.92
CA ILE A 587 3.96 19.20 -16.27
C ILE A 587 5.05 18.49 -17.10
N ASN A 588 4.80 17.26 -17.54
CA ASN A 588 5.75 16.49 -18.33
C ASN A 588 6.03 17.14 -19.71
N GLU A 589 5.04 17.82 -20.31
CA GLU A 589 5.16 18.59 -21.53
C GLU A 589 5.81 19.97 -21.34
N ASN A 590 6.21 20.34 -20.12
CA ASN A 590 6.73 21.64 -19.73
C ASN A 590 5.79 22.84 -20.03
N ARG A 591 4.50 22.59 -20.19
CA ARG A 591 3.48 23.65 -20.34
C ARG A 591 3.12 24.30 -18.99
N TYR A 592 3.36 23.63 -17.91
CA TYR A 592 3.40 24.18 -16.55
C TYR A 592 4.82 24.07 -16.01
N LYS A 593 5.39 25.18 -15.53
CA LYS A 593 6.68 25.22 -14.85
C LYS A 593 6.46 25.27 -13.35
N SER A 594 6.90 24.24 -12.66
CA SER A 594 6.78 24.14 -11.19
C SER A 594 7.80 25.04 -10.49
N PRO A 595 7.39 25.93 -9.59
CA PRO A 595 8.31 26.66 -8.75
C PRO A 595 8.73 25.86 -7.51
N PHE A 596 8.15 24.69 -7.27
CA PHE A 596 8.25 23.98 -6.00
C PHE A 596 9.54 23.18 -5.89
N LYS A 597 10.29 23.47 -4.83
CA LYS A 597 11.52 22.77 -4.45
C LYS A 597 11.36 21.91 -3.19
N LEU A 598 10.30 22.13 -2.41
CA LEU A 598 9.90 21.28 -1.31
C LEU A 598 8.44 20.86 -1.49
N ILE A 599 8.18 19.56 -1.63
CA ILE A 599 6.85 18.98 -1.78
C ILE A 599 6.57 18.17 -0.52
N ILE A 600 5.53 18.55 0.22
CA ILE A 600 5.08 17.88 1.44
C ILE A 600 3.72 17.25 1.17
N VAL A 601 3.54 15.97 1.51
CA VAL A 601 2.28 15.26 1.32
C VAL A 601 1.83 14.63 2.64
N ASP A 602 0.68 15.08 3.13
CA ASP A 602 0.05 14.53 4.32
C ASP A 602 -0.90 13.35 3.98
N GLU A 603 -1.12 12.46 4.96
CA GLU A 603 -1.93 11.23 4.83
C GLU A 603 -1.57 10.42 3.57
N PHE A 604 -0.26 10.25 3.33
CA PHE A 604 0.27 9.67 2.08
C PHE A 604 -0.18 8.23 1.84
N GLN A 605 -0.55 7.45 2.89
CA GLN A 605 -1.08 6.09 2.77
C GLN A 605 -2.39 6.00 1.98
N ASP A 606 -3.06 7.13 1.75
CA ASP A 606 -4.30 7.19 0.97
C ASP A 606 -4.05 7.61 -0.50
N THR A 607 -2.79 7.58 -0.94
CA THR A 607 -2.39 7.98 -2.29
C THR A 607 -2.81 6.96 -3.33
N SER A 608 -3.33 7.44 -4.48
CA SER A 608 -3.60 6.63 -5.69
C SER A 608 -2.43 6.71 -6.68
N GLN A 609 -2.44 5.83 -7.69
CA GLN A 609 -1.45 5.85 -8.77
C GLN A 609 -1.45 7.18 -9.53
N ALA A 610 -2.62 7.80 -9.77
CA ALA A 610 -2.72 9.10 -10.43
C ALA A 610 -2.03 10.21 -9.61
N ARG A 611 -2.23 10.21 -8.27
CA ARG A 611 -1.56 11.18 -7.37
C ARG A 611 -0.06 10.96 -7.33
N ALA A 612 0.39 9.70 -7.24
CA ALA A 612 1.82 9.38 -7.25
C ALA A 612 2.49 9.83 -8.56
N ARG A 613 1.84 9.63 -9.69
CA ARG A 613 2.35 10.10 -11.00
C ARG A 613 2.44 11.62 -11.10
N LEU A 614 1.45 12.34 -10.56
CA LEU A 614 1.51 13.81 -10.49
C LEU A 614 2.73 14.28 -9.68
N ILE A 615 2.98 13.66 -8.52
CA ILE A 615 4.19 13.94 -7.71
C ILE A 615 5.46 13.61 -8.51
N LEU A 616 5.52 12.44 -9.16
CA LEU A 616 6.68 12.04 -9.96
C LEU A 616 6.93 13.01 -11.13
N SER A 617 5.89 13.54 -11.76
CA SER A 617 6.02 14.55 -12.82
C SER A 617 6.66 15.85 -12.32
N LEU A 618 6.28 16.32 -11.12
CA LEU A 618 6.90 17.47 -10.47
C LEU A 618 8.38 17.22 -10.16
N LEU A 619 8.69 16.05 -9.60
CA LEU A 619 10.07 15.67 -9.24
C LEU A 619 10.97 15.45 -10.47
N LYS A 620 10.40 15.00 -11.58
CA LYS A 620 11.13 14.84 -12.85
C LYS A 620 11.46 16.20 -13.46
N GLN A 621 10.52 17.15 -13.40
CA GLN A 621 10.71 18.49 -13.93
C GLN A 621 11.69 19.33 -13.09
N VAL A 622 11.68 19.15 -11.75
CA VAL A 622 12.58 19.84 -10.81
C VAL A 622 13.37 18.79 -10.03
N PRO A 623 14.48 18.27 -10.58
CA PRO A 623 15.23 17.17 -9.99
C PRO A 623 15.81 17.44 -8.60
N GLU A 624 16.09 18.72 -8.27
CA GLU A 624 16.55 19.16 -6.96
C GLU A 624 15.42 19.23 -5.92
N ALA A 625 14.16 19.11 -6.31
CA ALA A 625 13.04 19.16 -5.39
C ALA A 625 13.06 17.98 -4.41
N LYS A 626 12.83 18.32 -3.14
CA LYS A 626 12.74 17.36 -2.03
C LYS A 626 11.29 16.94 -1.84
N LEU A 627 11.07 15.63 -1.61
CA LEU A 627 9.78 15.07 -1.27
C LEU A 627 9.76 14.67 0.21
N PHE A 628 8.74 15.10 0.95
CA PHE A 628 8.47 14.68 2.31
C PHE A 628 7.05 14.17 2.43
N CYS A 629 6.90 12.86 2.53
CA CYS A 629 5.61 12.18 2.70
C CYS A 629 5.41 11.75 4.15
N VAL A 630 4.23 12.00 4.67
CA VAL A 630 3.85 11.67 6.04
C VAL A 630 2.63 10.77 6.01
N GLY A 631 2.65 9.65 6.74
CA GLY A 631 1.50 8.75 6.74
C GLY A 631 1.57 7.63 7.76
N ASP A 632 0.48 6.85 7.77
CA ASP A 632 0.30 5.69 8.62
C ASP A 632 -0.36 4.56 7.80
N ASP A 633 0.41 3.58 7.36
CA ASP A 633 -0.10 2.44 6.58
C ASP A 633 -1.18 1.63 7.32
N TRP A 634 -1.16 1.65 8.67
CA TRP A 634 -2.21 1.03 9.49
C TRP A 634 -3.56 1.77 9.42
N GLN A 635 -3.59 3.00 8.87
CA GLN A 635 -4.79 3.78 8.63
C GLN A 635 -5.18 3.89 7.14
N ALA A 636 -4.61 3.05 6.27
CA ALA A 636 -4.99 2.99 4.85
C ALA A 636 -6.33 2.26 4.67
N ILE A 637 -7.43 3.00 4.59
CA ILE A 637 -8.82 2.49 4.58
C ILE A 637 -9.64 3.02 3.41
N TYR A 638 -9.01 3.54 2.36
CA TYR A 638 -9.68 4.11 1.19
C TYR A 638 -9.36 3.36 -0.11
N ARG A 639 -9.15 2.03 -0.03
CA ARG A 639 -8.96 1.19 -1.22
C ARG A 639 -10.14 1.32 -2.17
N PHE A 640 -11.36 1.31 -1.65
CA PHE A 640 -12.59 1.49 -2.45
C PHE A 640 -12.65 2.85 -3.18
N ALA A 641 -11.85 3.84 -2.79
CA ALA A 641 -11.70 5.15 -3.45
C ALA A 641 -10.42 5.26 -4.29
N GLY A 642 -9.79 4.15 -4.67
CA GLY A 642 -8.63 4.11 -5.55
C GLY A 642 -7.27 4.25 -4.85
N SER A 643 -7.21 4.24 -3.51
CA SER A 643 -5.92 4.27 -2.80
C SER A 643 -5.17 2.94 -2.97
N ASP A 644 -3.86 3.06 -3.16
CA ASP A 644 -2.94 1.93 -3.32
C ASP A 644 -1.88 1.95 -2.22
N ILE A 645 -2.07 1.10 -1.21
CA ILE A 645 -1.15 0.99 -0.08
C ILE A 645 0.28 0.58 -0.49
N SER A 646 0.44 -0.08 -1.64
CA SER A 646 1.75 -0.51 -2.12
C SER A 646 2.67 0.68 -2.42
N ILE A 647 2.12 1.83 -2.79
CA ILE A 647 2.88 3.07 -3.02
C ILE A 647 3.55 3.53 -1.71
N PHE A 648 2.89 3.33 -0.58
CA PHE A 648 3.43 3.65 0.74
C PHE A 648 4.42 2.59 1.23
N THR A 649 4.03 1.31 1.20
CA THR A 649 4.85 0.21 1.73
C THR A 649 6.07 -0.11 0.87
N GLN A 650 6.04 0.24 -0.42
CA GLN A 650 7.15 0.11 -1.37
C GLN A 650 7.63 1.48 -1.86
N PHE A 651 7.63 2.48 -0.97
CA PHE A 651 7.91 3.88 -1.30
C PHE A 651 9.23 4.06 -2.06
N GLU A 652 10.30 3.43 -1.60
CA GLU A 652 11.62 3.51 -2.22
C GLU A 652 11.65 2.95 -3.65
N LYS A 653 10.87 1.89 -3.92
CA LYS A 653 10.74 1.32 -5.26
C LYS A 653 10.05 2.28 -6.23
N VAL A 654 9.12 3.11 -5.73
CA VAL A 654 8.37 4.08 -6.54
C VAL A 654 9.13 5.39 -6.73
N PHE A 655 9.75 5.91 -5.66
CA PHE A 655 10.34 7.25 -5.64
C PHE A 655 11.87 7.28 -5.62
N GLY A 656 12.53 6.12 -5.50
CA GLY A 656 13.99 5.99 -5.39
C GLY A 656 14.46 6.04 -3.94
N TYR A 657 15.78 6.12 -3.77
CA TYR A 657 16.44 6.11 -2.45
C TYR A 657 15.75 7.04 -1.45
N THR A 658 15.42 6.51 -0.27
CA THR A 658 14.52 7.15 0.68
C THR A 658 15.09 7.13 2.10
N LYS A 659 15.11 8.28 2.75
CA LYS A 659 15.34 8.35 4.19
C LYS A 659 14.00 8.15 4.90
N GLN A 660 13.87 7.00 5.55
CA GLN A 660 12.71 6.70 6.38
C GLN A 660 12.97 7.13 7.83
N THR A 661 12.02 7.86 8.42
CA THR A 661 11.96 8.22 9.84
C THR A 661 10.66 7.72 10.44
N GLN A 662 10.60 7.57 11.76
CA GLN A 662 9.42 7.06 12.46
C GLN A 662 9.03 7.98 13.60
N LEU A 663 7.72 8.08 13.88
CA LEU A 663 7.17 8.64 15.11
C LEU A 663 6.60 7.48 15.94
N THR A 664 7.27 7.15 17.01
CA THR A 664 6.91 6.02 17.87
C THR A 664 5.99 6.42 19.03
N GLN A 665 5.91 7.70 19.36
CA GLN A 665 5.12 8.20 20.48
C GLN A 665 3.71 8.60 20.05
N THR A 666 2.67 8.16 20.81
CA THR A 666 1.28 8.63 20.61
C THR A 666 0.83 9.50 21.80
N PHE A 667 0.15 10.61 21.47
CA PHE A 667 -0.43 11.56 22.44
C PHE A 667 -1.95 11.42 22.56
N ARG A 668 -2.54 10.46 21.84
CA ARG A 668 -3.99 10.30 21.76
C ARG A 668 -4.51 9.24 22.71
N SER A 669 -4.16 8.00 22.49
CA SER A 669 -4.66 6.85 23.24
C SER A 669 -3.70 6.49 24.37
N ASN A 670 -4.22 5.88 25.43
CA ASN A 670 -3.40 5.29 26.47
C ASN A 670 -2.66 4.02 25.99
N GLN A 671 -1.70 3.55 26.80
CA GLN A 671 -0.81 2.46 26.42
C GLN A 671 -1.55 1.14 26.21
N GLY A 672 -2.59 0.86 26.98
CA GLY A 672 -3.37 -0.38 26.84
C GLY A 672 -4.09 -0.45 25.48
N ILE A 673 -4.76 0.63 25.06
CA ILE A 673 -5.38 0.71 23.73
C ILE A 673 -4.31 0.59 22.63
N ALA A 674 -3.18 1.28 22.80
CA ALA A 674 -2.07 1.23 21.84
C ALA A 674 -1.51 -0.19 21.69
N ASN A 675 -1.32 -0.93 22.79
CA ASN A 675 -0.82 -2.30 22.79
C ASN A 675 -1.75 -3.27 22.03
N VAL A 676 -3.05 -3.23 22.33
CA VAL A 676 -4.01 -4.09 21.66
C VAL A 676 -4.13 -3.73 20.18
N ALA A 677 -4.26 -2.45 19.85
CA ALA A 677 -4.41 -2.00 18.47
C ALA A 677 -3.17 -2.32 17.61
N SER A 678 -1.96 -2.06 18.11
CA SER A 678 -0.71 -2.36 17.40
C SER A 678 -0.44 -3.86 17.31
N GLY A 679 -0.63 -4.62 18.39
CA GLY A 679 -0.45 -6.07 18.36
C GLY A 679 -1.42 -6.77 17.42
N PHE A 680 -2.68 -6.29 17.37
CA PHE A 680 -3.67 -6.82 16.43
C PHE A 680 -3.31 -6.56 14.96
N ILE A 681 -2.97 -5.31 14.60
CA ILE A 681 -2.70 -4.96 13.19
C ILE A 681 -1.40 -5.58 12.67
N GLN A 682 -0.37 -5.72 13.50
CA GLN A 682 0.93 -6.29 13.13
C GLN A 682 0.92 -7.81 12.89
N LYS A 683 -0.19 -8.51 13.18
CA LYS A 683 -0.39 -9.90 12.72
C LYS A 683 -0.38 -10.00 11.19
N ASN A 684 -0.78 -8.95 10.50
CA ASN A 684 -0.56 -8.82 9.06
C ASN A 684 0.89 -8.40 8.76
N LYS A 685 1.72 -9.35 8.34
CA LYS A 685 3.15 -9.14 8.05
C LYS A 685 3.43 -8.24 6.83
N SER A 686 2.44 -7.94 6.00
CA SER A 686 2.60 -6.99 4.89
C SER A 686 2.54 -5.52 5.33
N GLN A 687 2.12 -5.24 6.57
CA GLN A 687 2.16 -3.91 7.17
C GLN A 687 3.55 -3.59 7.71
N LEU A 688 3.92 -2.29 7.70
CA LEU A 688 5.16 -1.85 8.29
C LEU A 688 5.17 -2.10 9.80
N GLN A 689 6.27 -2.68 10.30
CA GLN A 689 6.40 -2.94 11.73
C GLN A 689 6.73 -1.64 12.46
N LYS A 690 5.98 -1.32 13.53
CA LYS A 690 6.12 -0.09 14.31
C LYS A 690 6.02 -0.38 15.79
N VAL A 691 6.77 0.37 16.58
CA VAL A 691 6.61 0.41 18.04
C VAL A 691 5.76 1.63 18.38
N VAL A 692 4.76 1.48 19.25
CA VAL A 692 3.88 2.58 19.66
C VAL A 692 3.95 2.74 21.17
N ASN A 693 4.48 3.87 21.61
CA ASN A 693 4.62 4.25 23.02
C ASN A 693 3.65 5.38 23.35
N ALA A 694 2.67 5.13 24.18
CA ALA A 694 1.74 6.18 24.60
C ALA A 694 2.35 7.07 25.69
N VAL A 695 1.99 8.35 25.68
CA VAL A 695 2.31 9.28 26.79
C VAL A 695 1.53 8.89 28.03
N ASP A 696 0.24 8.61 27.88
CA ASP A 696 -0.60 8.05 28.95
C ASP A 696 -0.29 6.56 29.12
N LYS A 697 0.28 6.20 30.28
CA LYS A 697 0.72 4.82 30.60
C LYS A 697 -0.37 3.93 31.16
N THR A 698 -1.62 4.38 31.15
CA THR A 698 -2.76 3.56 31.61
C THR A 698 -2.89 2.29 30.75
N THR A 699 -2.99 1.15 31.42
CA THR A 699 -3.07 -0.17 30.75
C THR A 699 -4.28 -0.98 31.22
N ASN A 700 -4.70 -0.86 32.48
CA ASN A 700 -5.63 -1.79 33.12
C ASN A 700 -7.05 -1.64 32.56
N LYS A 701 -7.59 -2.70 31.94
CA LYS A 701 -8.99 -2.87 31.54
C LYS A 701 -9.56 -1.71 30.69
N VAL A 702 -8.75 -1.20 29.77
CA VAL A 702 -9.13 -0.07 28.89
C VAL A 702 -10.01 -0.47 27.72
N ILE A 703 -10.17 -1.76 27.48
CA ILE A 703 -11.12 -2.32 26.48
C ILE A 703 -12.14 -3.19 27.20
N GLU A 704 -13.42 -2.89 27.01
CA GLU A 704 -14.51 -3.68 27.54
C GLU A 704 -15.24 -4.39 26.41
N ILE A 705 -15.51 -5.70 26.57
CA ILE A 705 -16.20 -6.51 25.56
C ILE A 705 -17.51 -7.03 26.12
N SER A 706 -18.62 -6.70 25.45
CA SER A 706 -19.95 -7.17 25.81
C SER A 706 -20.57 -7.98 24.68
N PHE A 707 -21.03 -9.20 24.99
CA PHE A 707 -21.64 -10.12 24.03
C PHE A 707 -23.14 -9.90 23.94
N LEU A 708 -23.54 -8.96 23.07
CA LEU A 708 -24.93 -8.55 22.88
C LEU A 708 -25.29 -8.63 21.39
N THR A 709 -26.40 -9.31 21.09
CA THR A 709 -26.85 -9.49 19.70
C THR A 709 -28.23 -8.88 19.45
N ARG A 710 -29.08 -8.79 20.47
CA ARG A 710 -30.43 -8.25 20.33
C ARG A 710 -30.39 -6.72 20.39
N THR A 711 -31.10 -6.08 19.47
CA THR A 711 -31.21 -4.61 19.41
C THR A 711 -31.63 -3.98 20.75
N GLN A 712 -32.55 -4.62 21.47
CA GLN A 712 -33.00 -4.12 22.75
C GLN A 712 -31.91 -4.16 23.82
N GLU A 713 -31.19 -5.27 23.93
CA GLU A 713 -30.07 -5.43 24.88
C GLU A 713 -28.94 -4.40 24.59
N ILE A 714 -28.63 -4.18 23.31
CA ILE A 714 -27.67 -3.17 22.88
C ILE A 714 -28.14 -1.76 23.31
N HIS A 715 -29.41 -1.43 23.14
CA HIS A 715 -29.95 -0.13 23.54
C HIS A 715 -29.88 0.07 25.06
N GLU A 716 -30.21 -0.95 25.83
CA GLU A 716 -30.15 -0.91 27.31
C GLU A 716 -28.71 -0.74 27.79
N TYR A 717 -27.78 -1.49 27.20
CA TYR A 717 -26.34 -1.37 27.48
C TYR A 717 -25.80 0.03 27.12
N LEU A 718 -26.13 0.55 25.93
CA LEU A 718 -25.75 1.89 25.52
C LEU A 718 -26.24 2.95 26.51
N PHE A 719 -27.54 2.86 26.91
CA PHE A 719 -28.09 3.79 27.87
C PHE A 719 -27.35 3.74 29.22
N LYS A 720 -27.13 2.54 29.77
CA LYS A 720 -26.38 2.32 31.00
C LYS A 720 -24.99 2.91 30.92
N THR A 721 -24.18 2.49 29.92
CA THR A 721 -22.80 2.89 29.76
C THR A 721 -22.65 4.40 29.57
N ILE A 722 -23.48 5.00 28.72
CA ILE A 722 -23.43 6.45 28.47
C ILE A 722 -23.82 7.24 29.72
N MET A 723 -24.82 6.78 30.48
CA MET A 723 -25.25 7.43 31.73
C MET A 723 -24.21 7.28 32.85
N GLU A 724 -23.53 6.14 32.93
CA GLU A 724 -22.42 5.95 33.87
C GLU A 724 -21.28 6.94 33.56
N ILE A 725 -20.89 7.07 32.29
CA ILE A 725 -19.89 8.05 31.85
C ILE A 725 -20.37 9.48 32.17
N ASN A 726 -21.61 9.81 31.85
CA ASN A 726 -22.19 11.14 32.12
C ASN A 726 -22.17 11.48 33.61
N ASN A 727 -22.52 10.53 34.47
CA ASN A 727 -22.57 10.72 35.91
C ASN A 727 -21.18 10.77 36.56
N ALA A 728 -20.26 9.94 36.11
CA ALA A 728 -18.88 9.94 36.60
C ALA A 728 -18.14 11.25 36.29
N ASN A 729 -18.61 12.04 35.32
CA ASN A 729 -17.99 13.31 34.93
C ASN A 729 -18.77 14.53 35.46
N THR A 730 -19.60 14.33 36.47
CA THR A 730 -20.26 15.46 37.14
C THR A 730 -19.28 16.38 37.84
N GLY A 731 -19.33 17.69 37.54
CA GLY A 731 -18.40 18.70 38.06
C GLY A 731 -17.17 18.93 37.17
N SER A 732 -17.00 18.20 36.08
CA SER A 732 -15.93 18.48 35.11
C SER A 732 -16.21 19.74 34.29
N SER A 733 -15.20 20.62 34.13
CA SER A 733 -15.32 21.84 33.33
C SER A 733 -15.49 21.56 31.84
N LYS A 734 -15.12 20.38 31.37
CA LYS A 734 -15.19 19.98 29.96
C LYS A 734 -16.05 18.74 29.79
N LYS A 735 -17.02 18.80 28.88
CA LYS A 735 -17.83 17.65 28.49
C LYS A 735 -16.95 16.55 27.87
N LYS A 736 -17.14 15.30 28.29
CA LYS A 736 -16.50 14.15 27.67
C LYS A 736 -17.18 13.82 26.35
N SER A 737 -16.39 13.44 25.37
CA SER A 737 -16.86 13.06 24.04
C SER A 737 -16.96 11.54 23.92
N ILE A 738 -18.08 11.06 23.40
CA ILE A 738 -18.36 9.64 23.15
C ILE A 738 -18.66 9.47 21.67
N TYR A 739 -17.87 8.67 20.96
CA TYR A 739 -18.23 8.25 19.60
C TYR A 739 -18.82 6.83 19.64
N ILE A 740 -20.00 6.68 19.08
CA ILE A 740 -20.57 5.39 18.75
C ILE A 740 -20.17 5.11 17.30
N LEU A 741 -19.38 4.06 17.07
CA LEU A 741 -18.86 3.70 15.76
C LEU A 741 -19.54 2.45 15.22
N GLY A 742 -19.81 2.42 13.92
CA GLY A 742 -20.29 1.25 13.21
C GLY A 742 -19.68 1.16 11.81
N ARG A 743 -19.68 -0.04 11.23
CA ARG A 743 -19.19 -0.25 9.87
C ARG A 743 -20.04 0.48 8.82
N TYR A 744 -21.35 0.49 9.02
CA TYR A 744 -22.36 1.02 8.10
C TYR A 744 -23.28 2.04 8.77
N LYS A 745 -23.90 2.92 7.97
CA LYS A 745 -24.85 3.92 8.47
C LYS A 745 -26.07 3.30 9.18
N HIS A 746 -26.52 2.13 8.76
CA HIS A 746 -27.67 1.43 9.38
C HIS A 746 -27.38 0.84 10.77
N HIS A 747 -26.10 0.80 11.19
CA HIS A 747 -25.75 0.47 12.57
C HIS A 747 -26.04 1.61 13.56
N LYS A 748 -26.48 2.79 13.07
CA LYS A 748 -26.80 3.93 13.92
C LYS A 748 -27.95 3.57 14.90
N PRO A 749 -27.70 3.58 16.22
CA PRO A 749 -28.76 3.35 17.19
C PRO A 749 -29.66 4.57 17.30
N ASN A 750 -30.88 4.36 17.77
CA ASN A 750 -31.74 5.47 18.17
C ASN A 750 -31.25 6.02 19.53
N LEU A 751 -30.85 7.29 19.54
CA LEU A 751 -30.32 7.99 20.71
C LEU A 751 -31.32 8.98 21.32
N ASP A 752 -32.52 9.15 20.74
CA ASP A 752 -33.48 10.17 21.16
C ASP A 752 -33.85 10.07 22.65
N ASN A 753 -33.82 8.85 23.20
CA ASN A 753 -34.10 8.60 24.61
C ASN A 753 -32.92 8.85 25.56
N ILE A 754 -31.73 9.10 25.04
CA ILE A 754 -30.48 9.28 25.79
C ILE A 754 -30.08 10.75 25.80
N LEU A 755 -30.14 11.40 24.64
CA LEU A 755 -29.64 12.77 24.44
C LEU A 755 -30.17 13.80 25.42
N PRO A 756 -31.48 13.79 25.83
CA PRO A 756 -32.01 14.78 26.76
C PRO A 756 -31.41 14.75 28.17
N PHE A 757 -30.77 13.66 28.56
CA PHE A 757 -30.18 13.47 29.91
C PHE A 757 -28.70 13.81 29.99
N LEU A 758 -28.05 14.10 28.84
CA LEU A 758 -26.60 14.31 28.76
C LEU A 758 -26.24 15.76 29.13
N ARG A 759 -25.65 15.92 30.31
CA ARG A 759 -25.14 17.22 30.77
C ARG A 759 -23.63 17.30 30.68
N ASN A 760 -22.94 16.21 31.03
CA ASN A 760 -21.48 16.18 31.20
C ASN A 760 -20.77 15.45 30.06
N CYS A 761 -21.49 14.92 29.07
CA CYS A 761 -20.91 14.31 27.87
C CYS A 761 -21.67 14.70 26.60
N SER A 762 -21.01 14.50 25.46
CA SER A 762 -21.60 14.58 24.12
C SER A 762 -21.47 13.24 23.41
N VAL A 763 -22.54 12.81 22.73
CA VAL A 763 -22.58 11.52 22.03
C VAL A 763 -22.86 11.75 20.55
N GLU A 764 -22.06 11.15 19.70
CA GLU A 764 -22.22 11.23 18.25
C GLU A 764 -22.00 9.87 17.60
N TYR A 765 -22.91 9.50 16.66
CA TYR A 765 -22.71 8.32 15.81
C TYR A 765 -21.90 8.68 14.57
N LYS A 766 -20.90 7.86 14.27
CA LYS A 766 -20.10 7.94 13.02
C LYS A 766 -19.86 6.54 12.44
N THR A 767 -19.73 6.46 11.12
CA THR A 767 -19.11 5.27 10.55
C THR A 767 -17.61 5.28 10.85
N ILE A 768 -16.99 4.10 10.94
CA ILE A 768 -15.54 4.01 11.20
C ILE A 768 -14.75 4.85 10.18
N HIS A 769 -15.12 4.80 8.89
CA HIS A 769 -14.49 5.63 7.85
C HIS A 769 -14.58 7.14 8.12
N SER A 770 -15.77 7.61 8.50
CA SER A 770 -15.97 9.04 8.78
C SER A 770 -15.36 9.51 10.11
N SER A 771 -14.90 8.59 10.94
CA SER A 771 -14.19 8.89 12.18
C SER A 771 -12.68 9.09 11.99
N LYS A 772 -12.14 8.76 10.81
CA LYS A 772 -10.72 8.94 10.51
C LYS A 772 -10.32 10.41 10.65
N GLY A 773 -9.17 10.67 11.28
CA GLY A 773 -8.73 12.02 11.64
C GLY A 773 -9.30 12.53 12.96
N LEU A 774 -10.48 12.07 13.39
CA LEU A 774 -11.15 12.51 14.61
C LEU A 774 -10.71 11.72 15.85
N GLN A 775 -11.18 12.15 17.03
CA GLN A 775 -10.91 11.49 18.33
C GLN A 775 -12.01 11.79 19.35
N ALA A 776 -12.22 10.88 20.27
CA ALA A 776 -13.15 11.03 21.37
C ALA A 776 -12.53 10.50 22.67
N ASP A 777 -13.07 10.90 23.82
CA ASP A 777 -12.58 10.35 25.09
C ASP A 777 -12.96 8.87 25.22
N TYR A 778 -14.17 8.50 24.79
CA TYR A 778 -14.70 7.13 24.79
C TYR A 778 -15.15 6.73 23.38
N VAL A 779 -14.97 5.45 23.04
CA VAL A 779 -15.49 4.85 21.80
C VAL A 779 -16.32 3.64 22.13
N ILE A 780 -17.52 3.54 21.54
CA ILE A 780 -18.38 2.36 21.58
C ILE A 780 -18.50 1.82 20.17
N LEU A 781 -17.94 0.65 19.90
CA LEU A 781 -17.94 0.01 18.58
C LEU A 781 -19.04 -1.04 18.50
N LEU A 782 -19.97 -0.85 17.55
CA LEU A 782 -21.11 -1.73 17.31
C LEU A 782 -20.91 -2.64 16.10
N GLY A 783 -21.58 -3.78 16.11
CA GLY A 783 -21.72 -4.67 14.95
C GLY A 783 -20.56 -5.63 14.75
N LEU A 784 -19.78 -5.92 15.79
CA LEU A 784 -18.75 -6.97 15.79
C LEU A 784 -19.42 -8.36 15.80
N ASN A 785 -20.06 -8.71 14.68
CA ASN A 785 -20.87 -9.91 14.51
C ASN A 785 -20.31 -10.78 13.39
N THR A 786 -21.01 -11.86 13.06
CA THR A 786 -20.74 -12.71 11.88
C THR A 786 -21.76 -12.40 10.78
N GLY A 787 -21.34 -12.50 9.50
CA GLY A 787 -22.20 -12.34 8.32
C GLY A 787 -21.95 -11.09 7.48
N GLY A 788 -22.62 -10.99 6.33
CA GLY A 788 -22.31 -10.02 5.29
C GLY A 788 -22.49 -8.53 5.62
N SER A 789 -23.30 -8.18 6.63
CA SER A 789 -23.48 -6.78 7.10
C SER A 789 -22.82 -6.55 8.46
N ALA A 790 -21.97 -7.46 8.89
CA ALA A 790 -21.23 -7.42 10.15
C ALA A 790 -19.91 -6.65 10.04
N PHE A 791 -19.17 -6.62 11.14
CA PHE A 791 -17.80 -6.16 11.18
C PHE A 791 -16.92 -7.25 11.86
N PRO A 792 -15.89 -7.80 11.20
CA PRO A 792 -15.44 -7.46 9.83
C PRO A 792 -16.49 -7.81 8.78
N SER A 793 -16.54 -6.98 7.73
CA SER A 793 -17.42 -7.25 6.61
C SER A 793 -16.91 -8.45 5.81
N GLU A 794 -17.81 -9.40 5.56
CA GLU A 794 -17.57 -10.52 4.65
C GLU A 794 -17.96 -10.15 3.19
N LYS A 795 -18.41 -8.91 2.96
CA LYS A 795 -18.65 -8.42 1.60
C LYS A 795 -17.30 -8.19 0.93
N GLU A 796 -16.94 -9.09 0.06
CA GLU A 796 -15.83 -8.87 -0.87
C GLU A 796 -16.27 -7.90 -1.96
N ASP A 797 -15.34 -7.06 -2.42
CA ASP A 797 -15.56 -6.30 -3.64
C ASP A 797 -15.83 -7.26 -4.80
N ASP A 798 -16.65 -6.81 -5.77
CA ASP A 798 -16.88 -7.62 -6.95
C ASP A 798 -15.53 -8.00 -7.61
N PRO A 799 -15.29 -9.29 -7.93
CA PRO A 799 -14.03 -9.73 -8.54
C PRO A 799 -13.63 -8.95 -9.80
N LEU A 800 -14.58 -8.32 -10.51
CA LEU A 800 -14.29 -7.45 -11.65
C LEU A 800 -13.43 -6.24 -11.25
N ILE A 801 -13.59 -5.72 -10.04
CA ILE A 801 -12.78 -4.61 -9.54
C ILE A 801 -11.30 -5.00 -9.44
N ASN A 802 -11.00 -6.28 -9.15
CA ASN A 802 -9.63 -6.77 -9.07
C ASN A 802 -8.87 -6.71 -10.42
N LEU A 803 -9.59 -6.59 -11.55
CA LEU A 803 -8.95 -6.41 -12.87
C LEU A 803 -8.17 -5.10 -12.98
N VAL A 804 -8.60 -4.08 -12.26
CA VAL A 804 -8.07 -2.71 -12.29
C VAL A 804 -7.42 -2.28 -10.97
N LEU A 805 -7.56 -3.07 -9.90
CA LEU A 805 -6.85 -2.82 -8.65
C LEU A 805 -5.40 -3.33 -8.74
N PRO A 806 -4.49 -2.72 -7.96
CA PRO A 806 -3.23 -3.35 -7.62
C PRO A 806 -3.46 -4.73 -7.00
N GLN A 807 -2.44 -5.56 -6.97
CA GLN A 807 -2.56 -6.93 -6.46
C GLN A 807 -3.30 -6.97 -5.11
N PRO A 808 -4.29 -7.86 -4.94
CA PRO A 808 -5.03 -7.97 -3.70
C PRO A 808 -4.09 -8.35 -2.55
N GLU A 809 -4.34 -7.77 -1.39
CA GLU A 809 -3.62 -8.13 -0.18
C GLU A 809 -3.98 -9.58 0.20
N THR A 810 -2.95 -10.38 0.47
CA THR A 810 -3.13 -11.83 0.73
C THR A 810 -3.61 -12.13 2.16
N HIS A 811 -3.49 -11.18 3.08
CA HIS A 811 -3.91 -11.37 4.47
C HIS A 811 -5.42 -11.22 4.62
N ALA A 812 -6.06 -12.19 5.31
CA ALA A 812 -7.50 -12.17 5.51
C ALA A 812 -7.96 -10.89 6.21
N TYR A 813 -9.01 -10.27 5.67
CA TYR A 813 -9.59 -9.02 6.17
C TYR A 813 -8.60 -7.86 6.30
N ALA A 814 -7.58 -7.74 5.44
CA ALA A 814 -6.51 -6.75 5.58
C ALA A 814 -7.04 -5.31 5.77
N GLU A 815 -7.98 -4.84 4.95
CA GLU A 815 -8.59 -3.51 5.09
C GLU A 815 -9.50 -3.40 6.33
N GLU A 816 -10.30 -4.42 6.62
CA GLU A 816 -11.16 -4.45 7.81
C GLU A 816 -10.34 -4.44 9.11
N ARG A 817 -9.13 -5.06 9.10
CA ARG A 817 -8.18 -4.96 10.22
C ARG A 817 -7.69 -3.53 10.43
N ARG A 818 -7.39 -2.80 9.36
CA ARG A 818 -7.04 -1.38 9.44
C ARG A 818 -8.21 -0.53 9.95
N LEU A 819 -9.44 -0.86 9.52
CA LEU A 819 -10.65 -0.23 10.07
C LEU A 819 -10.80 -0.48 11.57
N PHE A 820 -10.54 -1.70 12.04
CA PHE A 820 -10.57 -2.01 13.46
C PHE A 820 -9.50 -1.24 14.24
N TYR A 821 -8.26 -1.19 13.71
CA TYR A 821 -7.20 -0.36 14.27
C TYR A 821 -7.62 1.13 14.33
N VAL A 822 -8.22 1.64 13.25
CA VAL A 822 -8.74 3.02 13.24
C VAL A 822 -9.79 3.21 14.32
N ALA A 823 -10.75 2.28 14.46
CA ALA A 823 -11.81 2.39 15.46
C ALA A 823 -11.26 2.41 16.89
N LEU A 824 -10.35 1.49 17.23
CA LEU A 824 -9.73 1.44 18.56
C LEU A 824 -8.94 2.73 18.88
N THR A 825 -8.15 3.21 17.91
CA THR A 825 -7.28 4.38 18.08
C THR A 825 -8.02 5.73 17.98
N ARG A 826 -9.35 5.73 17.89
CA ARG A 826 -10.14 6.98 18.07
C ARG A 826 -10.30 7.33 19.54
N ALA A 827 -10.25 6.36 20.44
CA ALA A 827 -10.44 6.55 21.87
C ALA A 827 -9.17 7.08 22.55
N LYS A 828 -9.38 7.95 23.55
CA LYS A 828 -8.30 8.37 24.45
C LYS A 828 -8.28 7.49 25.71
N GLU A 829 -9.42 7.25 26.33
CA GLU A 829 -9.53 6.68 27.67
C GLU A 829 -9.97 5.21 27.66
N LYS A 830 -11.08 4.88 26.96
CA LYS A 830 -11.63 3.53 26.97
C LYS A 830 -12.41 3.20 25.70
N VAL A 831 -12.36 1.92 25.31
CA VAL A 831 -13.12 1.36 24.19
C VAL A 831 -14.11 0.31 24.70
N PHE A 832 -15.35 0.37 24.21
CA PHE A 832 -16.38 -0.63 24.43
C PHE A 832 -16.66 -1.36 23.11
N LEU A 833 -16.52 -2.67 23.10
CA LEU A 833 -16.75 -3.52 21.93
C LEU A 833 -18.03 -4.32 22.14
N ILE A 834 -18.98 -4.17 21.22
CA ILE A 834 -20.28 -4.85 21.30
C ILE A 834 -20.46 -5.75 20.08
N GLY A 835 -20.68 -7.04 20.33
CA GLY A 835 -20.83 -8.01 19.26
C GLY A 835 -21.05 -9.44 19.71
N GLU A 836 -20.86 -10.38 18.79
CA GLU A 836 -21.00 -11.81 19.00
C GLU A 836 -19.67 -12.43 19.50
N ARG A 837 -19.79 -13.44 20.35
CA ARG A 837 -18.63 -14.17 20.92
C ARG A 837 -17.78 -14.84 19.84
N ASN A 838 -18.38 -15.28 18.75
CA ASN A 838 -17.75 -15.91 17.60
C ASN A 838 -17.35 -14.93 16.48
N SER A 839 -17.43 -13.62 16.71
CA SER A 839 -16.88 -12.62 15.79
C SER A 839 -15.38 -12.81 15.65
N VAL A 840 -14.88 -12.86 14.42
CA VAL A 840 -13.46 -13.14 14.11
C VAL A 840 -12.52 -12.22 14.88
N PHE A 841 -12.79 -10.92 14.96
CA PHE A 841 -11.92 -9.97 15.61
C PHE A 841 -12.01 -10.03 17.15
N ILE A 842 -13.21 -10.24 17.71
CA ILE A 842 -13.38 -10.47 19.14
C ILE A 842 -12.66 -11.75 19.56
N GLU A 843 -12.87 -12.83 18.82
CA GLU A 843 -12.23 -14.12 19.10
C GLU A 843 -10.69 -14.02 19.07
N GLU A 844 -10.17 -13.29 18.09
CA GLU A 844 -8.73 -13.11 17.94
C GLU A 844 -8.10 -12.32 19.11
N ILE A 845 -8.73 -11.23 19.57
CA ILE A 845 -8.19 -10.44 20.67
C ILE A 845 -8.39 -11.10 22.03
N THR A 846 -9.45 -11.89 22.22
CA THR A 846 -9.73 -12.58 23.49
C THR A 846 -8.89 -13.84 23.65
N LYS A 847 -8.51 -14.53 22.57
CA LYS A 847 -7.63 -15.71 22.62
C LYS A 847 -6.15 -15.35 22.80
N ASP A 848 -5.77 -14.12 22.50
CA ASP A 848 -4.39 -13.67 22.63
C ASP A 848 -4.08 -13.30 24.07
N SER A 849 -3.27 -14.14 24.72
CA SER A 849 -2.91 -13.97 26.13
C SER A 849 -2.17 -12.65 26.42
N SER A 850 -1.50 -12.08 25.43
CA SER A 850 -0.80 -10.80 25.57
C SER A 850 -1.74 -9.60 25.77
N PHE A 851 -3.02 -9.74 25.44
CA PHE A 851 -4.03 -8.67 25.59
C PHE A 851 -4.89 -8.80 26.85
N LYS A 852 -4.73 -9.89 27.63
CA LYS A 852 -5.61 -10.24 28.75
C LYS A 852 -5.71 -9.14 29.81
N GLU A 853 -4.61 -8.46 30.13
CA GLU A 853 -4.58 -7.40 31.15
C GLU A 853 -5.31 -6.13 30.71
N PHE A 854 -5.39 -5.88 29.40
CA PHE A 854 -6.03 -4.68 28.83
C PHE A 854 -7.53 -4.82 28.61
N ILE A 855 -8.03 -6.08 28.62
CA ILE A 855 -9.41 -6.41 28.28
C ILE A 855 -10.21 -6.74 29.53
N HIS A 856 -11.41 -6.20 29.64
CA HIS A 856 -12.44 -6.55 30.59
C HIS A 856 -13.63 -7.19 29.87
N ILE A 857 -14.00 -8.39 30.29
CA ILE A 857 -15.23 -9.06 29.89
C ILE A 857 -16.09 -9.12 31.15
N PRO A 858 -17.17 -8.32 31.24
CA PRO A 858 -18.11 -8.42 32.36
C PRO A 858 -18.61 -9.86 32.49
N GLN A 859 -18.60 -10.41 33.68
CA GLN A 859 -19.25 -11.69 33.92
C GLN A 859 -20.75 -11.53 33.64
N ASP A 860 -21.29 -12.45 32.84
CA ASP A 860 -22.75 -12.52 32.65
C ASP A 860 -23.39 -12.80 34.01
N ASP A 861 -23.76 -11.76 34.71
CA ASP A 861 -24.77 -11.89 35.77
C ASP A 861 -26.09 -12.25 35.09
N ASN A 862 -26.28 -13.56 34.88
CA ASN A 862 -27.59 -14.15 34.50
C ASN A 862 -28.64 -14.00 35.61
N THR A 863 -28.48 -13.03 36.48
CA THR A 863 -29.47 -12.64 37.47
C THR A 863 -30.15 -11.35 36.99
N SER A 864 -31.40 -11.52 36.54
CA SER A 864 -32.45 -10.50 36.50
C SER A 864 -31.95 -9.04 36.55
N ILE A 865 -31.94 -8.38 35.39
CA ILE A 865 -31.83 -6.92 35.32
C ILE A 865 -33.12 -6.34 35.95
N ASN A 866 -33.20 -6.40 37.26
CA ASN A 866 -34.08 -5.59 38.09
C ASN A 866 -33.22 -4.43 38.59
N HIS A 867 -32.94 -3.43 37.75
CA HIS A 867 -32.21 -2.26 38.22
C HIS A 867 -32.89 -0.98 37.85
N ASP A 868 -33.26 -0.27 38.90
CA ASP A 868 -33.53 1.17 39.04
C ASP A 868 -33.84 1.91 37.75
N ILE A 869 -34.90 1.45 37.10
CA ILE A 869 -35.60 2.28 36.13
C ILE A 869 -36.11 3.47 36.95
N PRO A 870 -35.67 4.71 36.66
CA PRO A 870 -36.25 5.88 37.35
C PRO A 870 -37.76 5.78 37.31
N ASP A 871 -38.44 5.98 38.44
CA ASP A 871 -39.88 5.75 38.59
C ASP A 871 -40.73 6.41 37.51
N LYS A 872 -40.28 7.53 36.99
CA LYS A 872 -40.90 8.24 35.85
C LYS A 872 -40.95 7.46 34.52
N TRP A 873 -40.14 6.44 34.35
CA TRP A 873 -40.08 5.60 33.14
C TRP A 873 -40.54 4.17 33.36
N ARG A 874 -40.82 3.79 34.60
CA ARG A 874 -41.28 2.44 34.92
C ARG A 874 -42.71 2.26 34.41
N CYS A 875 -42.97 1.10 33.81
CA CYS A 875 -44.32 0.81 33.32
C CYS A 875 -45.31 0.76 34.49
N PRO A 876 -46.35 1.59 34.50
CA PRO A 876 -47.29 1.63 35.61
C PRO A 876 -48.15 0.36 35.75
N LYS A 877 -48.24 -0.46 34.68
CA LYS A 877 -48.96 -1.72 34.66
C LYS A 877 -48.19 -2.89 35.24
N CYS A 878 -46.98 -3.15 34.72
CA CYS A 878 -46.23 -4.33 35.12
C CYS A 878 -45.12 -4.02 36.15
N GLN A 879 -44.81 -2.76 36.42
CA GLN A 879 -43.75 -2.28 37.34
C GLN A 879 -42.34 -2.79 37.02
N GLN A 880 -42.22 -3.70 36.06
CA GLN A 880 -40.96 -4.38 35.67
C GLN A 880 -40.42 -3.92 34.33
N GLY A 881 -41.27 -3.37 33.48
CA GLY A 881 -40.87 -2.87 32.13
C GLY A 881 -40.65 -1.37 32.13
N ARG A 882 -40.12 -0.88 31.07
CA ARG A 882 -39.88 0.54 30.79
C ARG A 882 -40.84 1.03 29.71
N MET A 883 -41.32 2.25 29.83
CA MET A 883 -42.13 2.90 28.80
C MET A 883 -41.23 3.46 27.70
N TRP A 884 -41.50 3.06 26.46
CA TRP A 884 -40.74 3.46 25.24
C TRP A 884 -41.66 4.18 24.26
N LYS A 885 -41.14 5.23 23.62
CA LYS A 885 -41.82 5.91 22.53
C LYS A 885 -41.80 5.02 21.27
N LYS A 886 -42.98 4.80 20.69
CA LYS A 886 -43.17 4.06 19.44
C LYS A 886 -44.01 4.88 18.48
N THR A 887 -43.80 4.70 17.18
CA THR A 887 -44.63 5.29 16.13
C THR A 887 -45.53 4.21 15.55
N GLY A 888 -46.84 4.49 15.52
CA GLY A 888 -47.83 3.60 14.94
C GLY A 888 -48.65 4.31 13.85
N PRO A 889 -49.62 3.61 13.24
CA PRO A 889 -50.43 4.18 12.15
C PRO A 889 -51.22 5.44 12.54
N TYR A 890 -51.47 5.64 13.84
CA TYR A 890 -52.25 6.75 14.39
C TYR A 890 -51.40 7.79 15.13
N GLY A 891 -50.05 7.76 14.96
CA GLY A 891 -49.13 8.68 15.60
C GLY A 891 -48.26 8.05 16.67
N GLU A 892 -47.53 8.89 17.40
CA GLU A 892 -46.59 8.46 18.44
C GLU A 892 -47.28 8.13 19.76
N PHE A 893 -46.80 7.07 20.44
CA PHE A 893 -47.28 6.62 21.72
C PHE A 893 -46.19 6.01 22.59
N MET A 894 -46.34 5.99 23.88
CA MET A 894 -45.47 5.23 24.79
C MET A 894 -46.04 3.83 24.99
N ALA A 895 -45.18 2.81 24.87
CA ALA A 895 -45.52 1.41 25.10
C ALA A 895 -44.52 0.74 26.02
N CYS A 896 -44.98 -0.23 26.81
CA CYS A 896 -44.11 -1.03 27.64
C CYS A 896 -43.18 -1.89 26.75
N ASN A 897 -41.88 -1.95 27.07
CA ASN A 897 -40.89 -2.74 26.36
C ASN A 897 -41.06 -4.27 26.51
N ARG A 898 -41.90 -4.71 27.47
CA ARG A 898 -42.20 -6.12 27.71
C ARG A 898 -43.36 -6.68 26.88
N TYR A 899 -43.84 -5.97 25.86
CA TYR A 899 -44.82 -6.54 24.93
C TYR A 899 -44.24 -7.80 24.23
N PRO A 900 -44.99 -8.92 24.11
CA PRO A 900 -46.42 -9.08 24.41
C PRO A 900 -46.77 -9.39 25.89
N SER A 901 -45.77 -9.64 26.76
CA SER A 901 -46.04 -9.97 28.18
C SER A 901 -46.68 -8.82 28.98
N CYS A 902 -46.57 -7.58 28.49
CA CYS A 902 -47.24 -6.40 29.02
C CYS A 902 -47.69 -5.50 27.87
N ASP A 903 -48.98 -5.28 27.74
CA ASP A 903 -49.59 -4.54 26.62
C ASP A 903 -49.84 -3.06 26.94
N HIS A 904 -49.30 -2.54 28.06
CA HIS A 904 -49.53 -1.16 28.47
C HIS A 904 -49.03 -0.14 27.42
N LYS A 905 -49.95 0.76 27.00
CA LYS A 905 -49.75 1.85 26.05
C LYS A 905 -50.32 3.16 26.59
N ARG A 906 -49.63 4.28 26.29
CA ARG A 906 -50.09 5.63 26.63
C ARG A 906 -49.91 6.54 25.42
N SER A 907 -50.97 7.20 24.98
CA SER A 907 -50.91 8.19 23.90
C SER A 907 -50.04 9.40 24.30
N LEU A 908 -49.27 9.94 23.35
CA LEU A 908 -48.52 11.19 23.47
C LEU A 908 -49.32 12.40 22.97
N ARG A 909 -50.64 12.27 22.70
CA ARG A 909 -51.44 13.45 22.34
C ARG A 909 -51.43 14.40 23.52
N TYR A 910 -50.85 15.56 23.33
CA TYR A 910 -50.86 16.67 24.28
C TYR A 910 -52.28 17.10 24.59
N ARG A 911 -52.56 17.34 25.90
CA ARG A 911 -53.60 18.27 26.32
C ARG A 911 -53.08 19.69 26.08
#